data_06c4178d3c8eabb9fdc5248ec39e2473
#
_entry.id   06c4178d3c8eabb9fdc5248ec39e2473
#
_cell.length_a   1.000
_cell.length_b   1.000
_cell.length_c   1.000
_cell.angle_alpha   90.00
_cell.angle_beta   90.00
_cell.angle_gamma   90.00
#
_symmetry.space_group_name_H-M   'P 1'
#
loop_
_entity.id
_entity.type
_entity.pdbx_description
1 polymer ?
#
loop_
_entity_poly.entity_id
_entity_poly.type
_entity_poly.pdbx_seq_one_letter_code
_entity_poly.pdbx_strand_id
1 'polypeptide(L)'
;METKSINPQEQQDEEMQLIPLLKLCYHQFINHWAWFALSAVVCGCIGWYYQQCQPRVYQRQAVMLIEDSNGSSTGGLRRTSKNSGMNTLLELNGVSVGDNLKNEIFIISSKRLMSRVVDKLNLDVDYTTKEKLHSITLYGKELPFQVLFQKQYKGKRGQHIDVVKKGSNTVTLKGMTDRMGNDVPDVDVQLGQMTQTPYGPLCVVRGPGFGRWTDETIEVDRLSKEKAAARFLKMLSASEYGKETSLIVLNCNDTNVERADQVLATLYDTYKEDVVENKNRVALNTAKFIDDRIQIIGRELSSVENQLASFKKRNQLVDFDKTPQAMIDESSTARQQSLQAETQLNVAKYLDEYLHTHSNSHDLIPALNVGDASFNTQIAAYNDQMNKRNTMVANSSENQAVVREMDRQLAQMRQAIASSLRSYVNSLEVRLQAARANENMLTGRMAGAPEQEKQGLDIQRQQSLKEALYTYLLNKREEVALQQAINEANVRLVEGPIGNQQVSPRSLVILLVSLIIGLCIPAFVLWLRYMLDVAIHGRKDVENATTIPVLGEVPRMKNANNNKSLITDLSSDDPVVEAFRIIRFSLGYMRHSTQVMMTTSTTPGQGKSFVARNMAAILAMAGKRVLVIDGDIRKRTLSESFGHTFGLTTYLSDDHTQVSDLIRTDAVVKGVDFLPSGPTPPNPTELLMSDRLHQLMQQLRQMYDHIIIDSTPMFSVADASIVNRESDITIFVLRAGVQNRDFLPDFERMYQEHRFNNLTVVVNDVNVDKRYGYGYGYGYGYGYGQNKKKNRVKRIINRLHK
;
A
#
# COMPACT_ATOMS: atom_id res chain seq x y z
N MET A 1 26.71 -0.87 -0.81
CA MET A 1 25.86 -1.08 0.40
C MET A 1 26.78 -1.59 1.49
N GLU A 2 27.26 -0.68 2.32
CA GLU A 2 28.12 -1.01 3.47
C GLU A 2 27.26 -1.60 4.58
N THR A 3 27.49 -2.85 4.90
CA THR A 3 26.92 -3.51 6.08
C THR A 3 27.63 -2.93 7.31
N LYS A 4 26.94 -2.02 8.02
CA LYS A 4 27.33 -1.60 9.36
C LYS A 4 27.36 -2.84 10.28
N SER A 5 28.54 -3.25 10.70
CA SER A 5 28.73 -4.24 11.74
C SER A 5 28.20 -3.65 13.06
N ILE A 6 27.08 -4.16 13.52
CA ILE A 6 26.48 -3.80 14.81
C ILE A 6 27.37 -4.42 15.91
N ASN A 7 27.80 -3.60 16.83
CA ASN A 7 28.66 -3.97 17.95
C ASN A 7 27.94 -4.98 18.87
N PRO A 8 28.53 -6.14 19.24
CA PRO A 8 27.86 -7.15 20.07
C PRO A 8 27.42 -6.66 21.46
N GLN A 9 28.01 -5.57 21.97
CA GLN A 9 27.61 -4.96 23.24
C GLN A 9 26.32 -4.15 23.14
N GLU A 10 26.04 -3.50 22.01
CA GLU A 10 24.76 -2.80 21.79
C GLU A 10 23.57 -3.78 21.68
N GLN A 11 23.79 -4.97 21.09
CA GLN A 11 22.76 -6.02 21.04
C GLN A 11 22.43 -6.61 22.42
N GLN A 12 23.41 -6.77 23.29
CA GLN A 12 23.16 -7.24 24.66
C GLN A 12 22.43 -6.21 25.52
N ASP A 13 22.68 -4.92 25.33
CA ASP A 13 21.98 -3.85 26.04
C ASP A 13 20.52 -3.68 25.51
N GLU A 14 20.28 -3.88 24.24
CA GLU A 14 18.90 -3.88 23.69
C GLU A 14 18.10 -5.11 24.12
N GLU A 15 18.68 -6.30 24.11
CA GLU A 15 18.00 -7.51 24.63
C GLU A 15 17.73 -7.42 26.15
N MET A 16 18.63 -6.81 26.92
CA MET A 16 18.46 -6.63 28.36
C MET A 16 17.33 -5.64 28.69
N GLN A 17 16.99 -4.71 27.80
CA GLN A 17 15.88 -3.78 27.95
C GLN A 17 14.52 -4.35 27.47
N LEU A 18 14.53 -5.26 26.50
CA LEU A 18 13.31 -5.87 25.94
C LEU A 18 12.59 -6.80 26.92
N ILE A 19 13.32 -7.59 27.69
CA ILE A 19 12.75 -8.56 28.64
C ILE A 19 11.90 -7.91 29.75
N PRO A 20 12.34 -6.83 30.42
CA PRO A 20 11.52 -6.15 31.43
C PRO A 20 10.30 -5.47 30.79
N LEU A 21 10.41 -4.96 29.57
CA LEU A 21 9.32 -4.32 28.84
C LEU A 21 8.24 -5.33 28.44
N LEU A 22 8.62 -6.51 27.98
CA LEU A 22 7.72 -7.62 27.68
C LEU A 22 6.99 -8.13 28.94
N LYS A 23 7.70 -8.23 30.07
CA LYS A 23 7.09 -8.62 31.36
C LYS A 23 6.09 -7.56 31.84
N LEU A 24 6.38 -6.30 31.65
CA LEU A 24 5.48 -5.20 31.99
C LEU A 24 4.22 -5.24 31.13
N CYS A 25 4.37 -5.40 29.78
CA CYS A 25 3.25 -5.56 28.86
C CYS A 25 2.39 -6.78 29.22
N TYR A 26 3.00 -7.92 29.54
CA TYR A 26 2.29 -9.13 29.95
C TYR A 26 1.47 -8.92 31.23
N HIS A 27 2.04 -8.26 32.22
CA HIS A 27 1.36 -8.00 33.48
C HIS A 27 0.22 -6.98 33.33
N GLN A 28 0.41 -5.94 32.53
CA GLN A 28 -0.62 -4.97 32.17
C GLN A 28 -1.76 -5.63 31.41
N PHE A 29 -1.44 -6.54 30.46
CA PHE A 29 -2.43 -7.32 29.74
C PHE A 29 -3.29 -8.18 30.67
N ILE A 30 -2.68 -8.92 31.61
CA ILE A 30 -3.42 -9.76 32.57
C ILE A 30 -4.32 -8.93 33.50
N ASN A 31 -3.84 -7.79 33.99
CA ASN A 31 -4.61 -6.95 34.86
C ASN A 31 -5.79 -6.25 34.18
N HIS A 32 -5.68 -5.98 32.90
CA HIS A 32 -6.67 -5.23 32.14
C HIS A 32 -7.27 -6.06 30.97
N TRP A 33 -7.15 -7.38 30.99
CA TRP A 33 -7.62 -8.28 29.92
C TRP A 33 -9.08 -8.02 29.49
N ALA A 34 -9.94 -7.63 30.45
CA ALA A 34 -11.34 -7.31 30.15
C ALA A 34 -11.49 -6.12 29.19
N TRP A 35 -10.59 -5.13 29.28
CA TRP A 35 -10.57 -3.99 28.34
C TRP A 35 -10.15 -4.42 26.93
N PHE A 36 -9.16 -5.31 26.85
CA PHE A 36 -8.74 -5.89 25.56
C PHE A 36 -9.86 -6.74 24.95
N ALA A 37 -10.52 -7.58 25.76
CA ALA A 37 -11.63 -8.39 25.30
C ALA A 37 -12.82 -7.54 24.84
N LEU A 38 -13.20 -6.52 25.61
CA LEU A 38 -14.29 -5.60 25.26
C LEU A 38 -13.98 -4.83 23.95
N SER A 39 -12.78 -4.26 23.86
CA SER A 39 -12.34 -3.53 22.68
C SER A 39 -12.29 -4.43 21.44
N ALA A 40 -11.77 -5.65 21.55
CA ALA A 40 -11.72 -6.62 20.46
C ALA A 40 -13.13 -7.01 19.98
N VAL A 41 -14.09 -7.20 20.91
CA VAL A 41 -15.49 -7.49 20.55
C VAL A 41 -16.13 -6.29 19.86
N VAL A 42 -15.99 -5.08 20.38
CA VAL A 42 -16.55 -3.87 19.78
C VAL A 42 -15.99 -3.64 18.37
N CYS A 43 -14.65 -3.69 18.22
CA CYS A 43 -14.01 -3.55 16.91
C CYS A 43 -14.39 -4.69 15.95
N GLY A 44 -14.50 -5.93 16.45
CA GLY A 44 -14.99 -7.07 15.68
C GLY A 44 -16.42 -6.88 15.18
N CYS A 45 -17.33 -6.37 16.01
CA CYS A 45 -18.70 -6.03 15.60
C CYS A 45 -18.72 -4.93 14.54
N ILE A 46 -17.89 -3.89 14.69
CA ILE A 46 -17.75 -2.82 13.69
C ILE A 46 -17.21 -3.40 12.38
N GLY A 47 -16.18 -4.25 12.43
CA GLY A 47 -15.61 -4.92 11.24
C GLY A 47 -16.63 -5.83 10.56
N TRP A 48 -17.41 -6.59 11.33
CA TRP A 48 -18.50 -7.41 10.80
C TRP A 48 -19.59 -6.55 10.15
N TYR A 49 -20.01 -5.46 10.79
CA TYR A 49 -20.99 -4.52 10.23
C TYR A 49 -20.48 -3.88 8.93
N TYR A 50 -19.22 -3.42 8.93
CA TYR A 50 -18.57 -2.87 7.74
C TYR A 50 -18.54 -3.89 6.59
N GLN A 51 -18.25 -5.16 6.88
CA GLN A 51 -18.27 -6.24 5.88
C GLN A 51 -19.66 -6.43 5.29
N GLN A 52 -20.72 -6.33 6.10
CA GLN A 52 -22.11 -6.47 5.61
C GLN A 52 -22.55 -5.29 4.72
N CYS A 53 -21.93 -4.13 4.90
CA CYS A 53 -22.21 -2.94 4.08
C CYS A 53 -21.47 -2.95 2.72
N GLN A 54 -20.45 -3.81 2.53
CA GLN A 54 -19.69 -3.86 1.28
C GLN A 54 -20.40 -4.72 0.23
N PRO A 55 -20.46 -4.27 -1.04
CA PRO A 55 -20.99 -5.08 -2.13
C PRO A 55 -20.09 -6.31 -2.37
N ARG A 56 -20.72 -7.44 -2.65
CA ARG A 56 -20.00 -8.67 -2.99
C ARG A 56 -19.49 -8.57 -4.41
N VAL A 57 -18.17 -8.76 -4.58
CA VAL A 57 -17.50 -8.75 -5.87
C VAL A 57 -17.06 -10.17 -6.21
N TYR A 58 -17.43 -10.64 -7.38
CA TYR A 58 -17.09 -11.96 -7.90
C TYR A 58 -16.06 -11.83 -9.01
N GLN A 59 -15.11 -12.75 -9.03
CA GLN A 59 -14.14 -12.86 -10.10
C GLN A 59 -14.60 -13.89 -11.13
N ARG A 60 -14.67 -13.47 -12.40
CA ARG A 60 -14.89 -14.33 -13.55
C ARG A 60 -13.62 -14.35 -14.39
N GLN A 61 -13.29 -15.50 -14.94
CA GLN A 61 -12.07 -15.75 -15.67
C GLN A 61 -12.39 -16.39 -17.02
N ALA A 62 -11.75 -15.89 -18.09
CA ALA A 62 -11.74 -16.51 -19.40
C ALA A 62 -10.29 -16.73 -19.86
N VAL A 63 -10.05 -17.79 -20.61
CA VAL A 63 -8.73 -18.13 -21.12
C VAL A 63 -8.79 -18.17 -22.63
N MET A 64 -7.89 -17.45 -23.28
CA MET A 64 -7.76 -17.45 -24.71
C MET A 64 -6.35 -17.78 -25.16
N LEU A 65 -6.25 -18.47 -26.29
CA LEU A 65 -5.01 -18.82 -26.97
C LEU A 65 -4.78 -17.82 -28.12
N ILE A 66 -3.58 -17.30 -28.22
CA ILE A 66 -3.13 -16.56 -29.39
C ILE A 66 -2.27 -17.51 -30.21
N GLU A 67 -2.74 -17.86 -31.40
CA GLU A 67 -1.99 -18.68 -32.33
C GLU A 67 -0.99 -17.81 -33.10
N ASP A 68 0.29 -18.19 -33.09
CA ASP A 68 1.30 -17.49 -33.91
C ASP A 68 1.00 -17.61 -35.36
N SER A 69 0.83 -16.50 -36.04
CA SER A 69 0.49 -16.45 -37.48
C SER A 69 1.56 -17.04 -38.43
N ASN A 70 2.71 -17.42 -37.90
CA ASN A 70 3.83 -17.99 -38.64
C ASN A 70 3.75 -19.53 -38.83
N GLY A 71 2.68 -20.18 -38.34
CA GLY A 71 2.63 -21.65 -38.30
C GLY A 71 1.56 -22.34 -39.10
N SER A 72 0.64 -21.64 -39.79
CA SER A 72 -0.46 -22.38 -40.47
C SER A 72 -0.76 -21.93 -41.91
N SER A 73 0.07 -22.39 -42.86
CA SER A 73 -0.44 -22.72 -44.18
C SER A 73 0.36 -23.91 -44.71
N THR A 74 0.00 -25.10 -44.24
CA THR A 74 -0.09 -26.35 -45.05
C THR A 74 -0.31 -27.51 -44.08
N GLY A 75 -1.34 -28.27 -44.30
CA GLY A 75 -1.67 -29.46 -43.56
C GLY A 75 -0.52 -30.46 -43.51
N GLY A 76 -0.29 -31.00 -42.31
CA GLY A 76 0.42 -32.25 -42.08
C GLY A 76 1.91 -32.22 -42.32
N LEU A 77 2.63 -32.11 -41.30
CA LEU A 77 3.89 -32.75 -40.90
C LEU A 77 4.70 -31.85 -40.01
N ARG A 78 4.62 -32.08 -38.71
CA ARG A 78 5.60 -31.59 -37.73
C ARG A 78 7.00 -32.04 -38.22
N ARG A 79 7.75 -31.16 -38.84
CA ARG A 79 9.20 -31.31 -38.98
C ARG A 79 9.84 -30.21 -38.19
N THR A 80 10.42 -30.61 -37.04
CA THR A 80 11.45 -29.89 -36.31
C THR A 80 12.56 -29.43 -37.28
N SER A 81 12.39 -28.26 -37.83
CA SER A 81 13.49 -27.58 -38.51
C SER A 81 14.09 -26.56 -37.52
N LYS A 82 15.09 -27.02 -36.81
CA LYS A 82 16.07 -26.23 -36.06
C LYS A 82 16.99 -25.51 -36.99
N ASN A 83 16.47 -24.69 -37.89
CA ASN A 83 17.30 -23.87 -38.79
C ASN A 83 16.49 -22.65 -39.25
N SER A 84 16.37 -21.69 -38.37
CA SER A 84 16.00 -20.35 -38.83
C SER A 84 16.99 -19.35 -38.28
N GLY A 85 18.02 -19.08 -39.06
CA GLY A 85 18.88 -17.92 -38.84
C GLY A 85 18.13 -16.60 -38.78
N MET A 86 16.81 -16.65 -39.05
CA MET A 86 15.88 -15.54 -38.94
C MET A 86 15.40 -15.31 -37.51
N ASN A 87 15.13 -16.38 -36.71
CA ASN A 87 14.83 -16.24 -35.30
C ASN A 87 16.06 -15.71 -34.54
N THR A 88 17.26 -16.12 -34.95
CA THR A 88 18.51 -15.62 -34.40
C THR A 88 18.76 -14.14 -34.77
N LEU A 89 18.30 -13.69 -35.91
CA LEU A 89 18.37 -12.28 -36.35
C LEU A 89 17.32 -11.41 -35.66
N LEU A 90 16.13 -11.96 -35.38
CA LEU A 90 15.08 -11.30 -34.57
C LEU A 90 15.46 -11.24 -33.10
N GLU A 91 16.06 -12.30 -32.56
CA GLU A 91 16.61 -12.33 -31.18
C GLU A 91 17.82 -11.39 -31.00
N LEU A 92 18.69 -11.30 -32.01
CA LEU A 92 19.81 -10.34 -32.05
C LEU A 92 19.36 -8.88 -32.09
N ASN A 93 18.15 -8.62 -32.61
CA ASN A 93 17.52 -7.30 -32.63
C ASN A 93 16.59 -7.04 -31.42
N GLY A 94 16.59 -7.90 -30.40
CA GLY A 94 15.87 -7.67 -29.14
C GLY A 94 14.35 -7.90 -29.21
N VAL A 95 13.84 -8.50 -30.28
CA VAL A 95 12.42 -8.85 -30.40
C VAL A 95 12.24 -10.30 -29.98
N SER A 96 12.01 -10.53 -28.68
CA SER A 96 11.72 -11.87 -28.16
C SER A 96 10.25 -12.23 -28.40
N VAL A 97 9.97 -13.52 -28.59
CA VAL A 97 8.59 -14.06 -28.70
C VAL A 97 7.73 -13.68 -27.50
N GLY A 98 8.36 -13.47 -26.32
CA GLY A 98 7.69 -12.97 -25.11
C GLY A 98 7.17 -11.54 -25.18
N ASP A 99 7.75 -10.69 -26.04
CA ASP A 99 7.29 -9.31 -26.20
C ASP A 99 5.99 -9.21 -27.01
N ASN A 100 5.72 -10.17 -27.88
CA ASN A 100 4.48 -10.23 -28.64
C ASN A 100 3.26 -10.42 -27.74
N LEU A 101 3.33 -11.34 -26.77
CA LEU A 101 2.22 -11.62 -25.86
C LEU A 101 1.89 -10.41 -24.96
N LYS A 102 2.91 -9.71 -24.48
CA LYS A 102 2.73 -8.48 -23.68
C LYS A 102 2.06 -7.37 -24.47
N ASN A 103 2.40 -7.25 -25.77
CA ASN A 103 1.77 -6.29 -26.66
C ASN A 103 0.28 -6.63 -26.87
N GLU A 104 -0.05 -7.93 -27.03
CA GLU A 104 -1.44 -8.35 -27.15
C GLU A 104 -2.24 -8.11 -25.86
N ILE A 105 -1.65 -8.39 -24.70
CA ILE A 105 -2.25 -8.05 -23.38
C ILE A 105 -2.54 -6.56 -23.31
N PHE A 106 -1.62 -5.71 -23.77
CA PHE A 106 -1.81 -4.26 -23.80
C PHE A 106 -2.96 -3.85 -24.74
N ILE A 107 -3.03 -4.47 -25.91
CA ILE A 107 -4.09 -4.19 -26.89
C ILE A 107 -5.46 -4.57 -26.33
N ILE A 108 -5.58 -5.76 -25.73
CA ILE A 108 -6.81 -6.27 -25.11
C ILE A 108 -7.25 -5.37 -23.95
N SER A 109 -6.29 -4.89 -23.15
CA SER A 109 -6.53 -3.97 -22.03
C SER A 109 -6.64 -2.50 -22.47
N SER A 110 -6.81 -2.24 -23.77
CA SER A 110 -6.87 -0.87 -24.29
C SER A 110 -8.21 -0.20 -24.09
N LYS A 111 -8.17 1.12 -23.86
CA LYS A 111 -9.38 1.94 -23.74
C LYS A 111 -10.26 1.88 -24.99
N ARG A 112 -9.65 1.73 -26.18
CA ARG A 112 -10.35 1.64 -27.46
C ARG A 112 -11.24 0.40 -27.52
N LEU A 113 -10.69 -0.78 -27.20
CA LEU A 113 -11.45 -2.02 -27.19
C LEU A 113 -12.54 -2.01 -26.14
N MET A 114 -12.20 -1.57 -24.91
CA MET A 114 -13.20 -1.47 -23.85
C MET A 114 -14.31 -0.47 -24.19
N SER A 115 -14.03 0.64 -24.89
CA SER A 115 -15.06 1.55 -25.36
C SER A 115 -16.02 0.89 -26.35
N ARG A 116 -15.53 0.02 -27.25
CA ARG A 116 -16.39 -0.78 -28.15
C ARG A 116 -17.25 -1.78 -27.37
N VAL A 117 -16.70 -2.41 -26.31
CA VAL A 117 -17.46 -3.30 -25.40
C VAL A 117 -18.57 -2.53 -24.68
N VAL A 118 -18.23 -1.36 -24.11
CA VAL A 118 -19.20 -0.47 -23.44
C VAL A 118 -20.31 -0.07 -24.41
N ASP A 119 -19.99 0.23 -25.67
CA ASP A 119 -20.97 0.57 -26.70
C ASP A 119 -21.88 -0.60 -27.05
N LYS A 120 -21.32 -1.81 -27.23
CA LYS A 120 -22.08 -3.01 -27.58
C LYS A 120 -23.05 -3.45 -26.48
N LEU A 121 -22.64 -3.32 -25.23
CA LEU A 121 -23.39 -3.77 -24.04
C LEU A 121 -24.15 -2.63 -23.34
N ASN A 122 -24.06 -1.37 -23.82
CA ASN A 122 -24.62 -0.19 -23.18
C ASN A 122 -24.24 -0.03 -21.71
N LEU A 123 -22.97 -0.26 -21.38
CA LEU A 123 -22.42 -0.21 -20.00
C LEU A 123 -22.16 1.21 -19.52
N ASP A 124 -22.52 2.23 -20.25
CA ASP A 124 -22.52 3.62 -19.83
C ASP A 124 -23.65 3.95 -18.84
N VAL A 125 -24.62 3.06 -18.70
CA VAL A 125 -25.72 3.15 -17.74
C VAL A 125 -25.64 1.98 -16.75
N ASP A 126 -25.54 2.30 -15.47
CA ASP A 126 -25.50 1.34 -14.36
C ASP A 126 -26.81 1.37 -13.58
N TYR A 127 -27.29 0.22 -13.13
CA TYR A 127 -28.53 0.08 -12.37
C TYR A 127 -28.22 -0.55 -11.03
N THR A 128 -28.54 0.15 -9.94
CA THR A 128 -28.30 -0.33 -8.58
C THR A 128 -29.54 -0.25 -7.73
N THR A 129 -29.73 -1.21 -6.85
CA THR A 129 -30.79 -1.18 -5.83
C THR A 129 -30.17 -1.45 -4.45
N LYS A 130 -30.81 -0.94 -3.40
CA LYS A 130 -30.37 -1.16 -2.02
C LYS A 130 -31.07 -2.38 -1.45
N GLU A 131 -30.32 -3.42 -1.15
CA GLU A 131 -30.81 -4.56 -0.40
C GLU A 131 -30.24 -4.52 1.02
N LYS A 132 -31.11 -4.26 2.02
CA LYS A 132 -30.76 -4.18 3.46
C LYS A 132 -29.61 -3.21 3.76
N LEU A 133 -28.35 -3.69 3.66
CA LEU A 133 -27.15 -2.94 4.06
C LEU A 133 -26.17 -2.68 2.92
N HIS A 134 -26.35 -3.29 1.75
CA HIS A 134 -25.44 -3.12 0.61
C HIS A 134 -26.21 -2.87 -0.68
N SER A 135 -25.57 -2.22 -1.64
CA SER A 135 -26.13 -2.00 -2.98
C SER A 135 -25.82 -3.20 -3.88
N ILE A 136 -26.83 -3.65 -4.64
CA ILE A 136 -26.71 -4.71 -5.64
C ILE A 136 -26.84 -4.08 -7.02
N THR A 137 -25.98 -4.48 -7.94
CA THR A 137 -26.06 -4.08 -9.33
C THR A 137 -26.97 -5.03 -10.09
N LEU A 138 -28.00 -4.47 -10.71
CA LEU A 138 -28.96 -5.21 -11.55
C LEU A 138 -28.47 -5.23 -12.99
N TYR A 139 -28.53 -6.40 -13.62
CA TYR A 139 -28.12 -6.56 -15.01
C TYR A 139 -28.87 -7.73 -15.69
N GLY A 140 -28.94 -7.70 -17.01
CA GLY A 140 -29.47 -8.79 -17.83
C GLY A 140 -30.91 -9.16 -17.48
N LYS A 141 -31.13 -10.40 -17.05
CA LYS A 141 -32.47 -10.96 -16.75
C LYS A 141 -33.11 -10.38 -15.48
N GLU A 142 -32.32 -9.82 -14.59
CA GLU A 142 -32.80 -9.22 -13.34
C GLU A 142 -33.25 -7.78 -13.54
N LEU A 143 -32.90 -7.17 -14.69
CA LEU A 143 -33.17 -5.76 -14.96
C LEU A 143 -34.68 -5.53 -15.21
N PRO A 144 -35.38 -4.74 -14.35
CA PRO A 144 -36.82 -4.52 -14.52
C PRO A 144 -37.13 -3.56 -15.65
N PHE A 145 -36.23 -2.65 -15.99
CA PHE A 145 -36.38 -1.71 -17.09
C PHE A 145 -35.04 -1.28 -17.64
N GLN A 146 -35.02 -0.75 -18.85
CA GLN A 146 -33.84 -0.12 -19.46
C GLN A 146 -34.17 1.34 -19.80
N VAL A 147 -33.24 2.23 -19.49
CA VAL A 147 -33.34 3.65 -19.86
C VAL A 147 -32.52 3.88 -21.13
N LEU A 148 -33.22 4.20 -22.22
CA LEU A 148 -32.60 4.49 -23.50
C LEU A 148 -32.48 5.99 -23.68
N PHE A 149 -31.28 6.49 -23.81
CA PHE A 149 -30.98 7.90 -24.05
C PHE A 149 -30.75 8.16 -25.51
N GLN A 150 -31.43 9.13 -26.10
CA GLN A 150 -31.28 9.45 -27.51
C GLN A 150 -29.90 10.05 -27.86
N LYS A 151 -29.32 10.82 -26.94
CA LYS A 151 -28.01 11.47 -27.16
C LYS A 151 -26.92 10.87 -26.30
N GLN A 152 -25.72 10.71 -26.89
CA GLN A 152 -24.54 10.33 -26.13
C GLN A 152 -24.19 11.38 -25.08
N TYR A 153 -23.86 10.93 -23.90
CA TYR A 153 -23.41 11.81 -22.83
C TYR A 153 -21.90 12.05 -22.91
N LYS A 154 -21.52 13.33 -23.04
CA LYS A 154 -20.11 13.78 -23.10
C LYS A 154 -19.69 14.59 -21.88
N GLY A 155 -20.52 14.66 -20.86
CA GLY A 155 -20.27 15.46 -19.66
C GLY A 155 -19.21 14.86 -18.74
N LYS A 156 -18.58 15.74 -17.95
CA LYS A 156 -17.58 15.31 -16.95
C LYS A 156 -18.21 14.75 -15.67
N ARG A 157 -19.45 15.09 -15.31
CA ARG A 157 -20.17 14.59 -14.13
C ARG A 157 -21.05 13.40 -14.56
N GLY A 158 -21.29 12.41 -13.67
CA GLY A 158 -22.29 11.39 -13.90
C GLY A 158 -23.70 12.01 -13.88
N GLN A 159 -24.66 11.39 -14.55
CA GLN A 159 -26.09 11.70 -14.44
C GLN A 159 -26.72 10.65 -13.54
N HIS A 160 -27.46 11.07 -12.55
CA HIS A 160 -28.13 10.19 -11.57
C HIS A 160 -29.63 10.33 -11.68
N ILE A 161 -30.35 9.22 -11.63
CA ILE A 161 -31.81 9.17 -11.70
C ILE A 161 -32.29 8.06 -10.76
N ASP A 162 -33.18 8.40 -9.85
CA ASP A 162 -33.90 7.44 -9.04
C ASP A 162 -35.22 7.06 -9.74
N VAL A 163 -35.43 5.80 -10.04
CA VAL A 163 -36.62 5.31 -10.71
C VAL A 163 -37.48 4.55 -9.71
N VAL A 164 -38.71 5.00 -9.54
CA VAL A 164 -39.71 4.41 -8.64
C VAL A 164 -40.91 3.93 -9.45
N LYS A 165 -41.39 2.74 -9.16
CA LYS A 165 -42.56 2.17 -9.78
C LYS A 165 -43.83 2.90 -9.27
N LYS A 166 -44.64 3.47 -10.15
CA LYS A 166 -45.90 4.13 -9.80
C LYS A 166 -47.10 3.29 -10.17
N GLY A 167 -46.99 2.42 -11.14
CA GLY A 167 -48.09 1.59 -11.63
C GLY A 167 -47.65 0.46 -12.55
N SER A 168 -48.59 -0.17 -13.24
CA SER A 168 -48.28 -1.27 -14.15
C SER A 168 -47.51 -0.85 -15.41
N ASN A 169 -47.68 0.44 -15.82
CA ASN A 169 -47.04 0.97 -17.05
C ASN A 169 -46.46 2.38 -16.87
N THR A 170 -46.34 2.85 -15.64
CA THR A 170 -45.79 4.19 -15.31
C THR A 170 -44.71 4.10 -14.24
N VAL A 171 -43.67 4.89 -14.41
CA VAL A 171 -42.58 5.06 -13.46
C VAL A 171 -42.38 6.54 -13.18
N THR A 172 -41.96 6.88 -11.99
CA THR A 172 -41.57 8.25 -11.60
C THR A 172 -40.03 8.34 -11.58
N LEU A 173 -39.50 9.32 -12.28
CA LEU A 173 -38.09 9.68 -12.28
C LEU A 173 -37.87 10.76 -11.24
N LYS A 174 -36.95 10.51 -10.27
CA LYS A 174 -36.61 11.41 -9.17
C LYS A 174 -35.11 11.73 -9.16
N GLY A 175 -34.72 12.71 -8.36
CA GLY A 175 -33.29 13.02 -8.10
C GLY A 175 -32.54 13.52 -9.31
N MET A 176 -33.23 13.97 -10.37
CA MET A 176 -32.59 14.58 -11.53
C MET A 176 -32.11 16.00 -11.20
N THR A 177 -30.94 16.37 -11.73
CA THR A 177 -30.43 17.73 -11.60
C THR A 177 -30.35 18.44 -12.94
N ASP A 178 -30.52 19.75 -12.94
CA ASP A 178 -30.34 20.58 -14.12
C ASP A 178 -28.84 20.76 -14.46
N ARG A 179 -28.50 21.50 -15.51
CA ARG A 179 -27.13 21.79 -15.90
C ARG A 179 -26.36 22.62 -14.87
N MET A 180 -27.08 23.33 -13.99
CA MET A 180 -26.52 24.16 -12.91
C MET A 180 -26.36 23.36 -11.60
N GLY A 181 -26.94 22.16 -11.52
CA GLY A 181 -26.88 21.29 -10.34
C GLY A 181 -28.02 21.48 -9.38
N ASN A 182 -29.11 22.17 -9.79
CA ASN A 182 -30.31 22.30 -8.97
C ASN A 182 -31.21 21.07 -9.19
N ASP A 183 -31.92 20.67 -8.13
CA ASP A 183 -32.86 19.57 -8.19
C ASP A 183 -34.08 19.94 -9.06
N VAL A 184 -34.51 19.02 -9.89
CA VAL A 184 -35.65 19.16 -10.78
C VAL A 184 -36.83 18.36 -10.21
N PRO A 185 -38.09 18.87 -10.37
CA PRO A 185 -39.28 18.13 -9.95
C PRO A 185 -39.36 16.72 -10.55
N ASP A 186 -40.00 15.82 -9.81
CA ASP A 186 -40.26 14.45 -10.23
C ASP A 186 -41.01 14.41 -11.56
N VAL A 187 -40.63 13.52 -12.46
CA VAL A 187 -41.28 13.38 -13.77
C VAL A 187 -41.89 11.99 -13.90
N ASP A 188 -43.20 11.94 -14.17
CA ASP A 188 -43.90 10.69 -14.47
C ASP A 188 -43.73 10.32 -15.93
N VAL A 189 -43.26 9.09 -16.18
CA VAL A 189 -42.94 8.57 -17.52
C VAL A 189 -43.73 7.31 -17.78
N GLN A 190 -44.37 7.23 -18.96
CA GLN A 190 -44.99 6.00 -19.43
C GLN A 190 -43.91 5.10 -20.10
N LEU A 191 -43.94 3.80 -19.78
CA LEU A 191 -43.05 2.84 -20.38
C LEU A 191 -43.24 2.78 -21.89
N GLY A 192 -42.10 2.80 -22.62
CA GLY A 192 -42.09 2.77 -24.10
C GLY A 192 -42.32 4.13 -24.76
N GLN A 193 -42.57 5.21 -24.01
CA GLN A 193 -42.75 6.56 -24.58
C GLN A 193 -41.49 7.41 -24.37
N MET A 194 -41.17 8.23 -25.38
CA MET A 194 -40.10 9.20 -25.31
C MET A 194 -40.53 10.40 -24.50
N THR A 195 -39.83 10.69 -23.44
CA THR A 195 -40.09 11.80 -22.50
C THR A 195 -38.92 12.78 -22.51
N GLN A 196 -39.22 14.07 -22.53
CA GLN A 196 -38.23 15.13 -22.41
C GLN A 196 -37.82 15.29 -20.92
N THR A 197 -36.54 15.21 -20.67
CA THR A 197 -35.99 15.37 -19.32
C THR A 197 -34.80 16.36 -19.34
N PRO A 198 -34.34 16.85 -18.21
CA PRO A 198 -33.14 17.69 -18.14
C PRO A 198 -31.88 17.06 -18.76
N TYR A 199 -31.84 15.74 -18.79
CA TYR A 199 -30.74 14.97 -19.40
C TYR A 199 -30.95 14.71 -20.91
N GLY A 200 -32.02 15.28 -21.48
CA GLY A 200 -32.45 15.09 -22.86
C GLY A 200 -33.58 14.08 -23.01
N PRO A 201 -33.98 13.82 -24.25
CA PRO A 201 -35.04 12.85 -24.50
C PRO A 201 -34.57 11.46 -24.10
N LEU A 202 -35.33 10.78 -23.27
CA LEU A 202 -35.12 9.39 -22.86
C LEU A 202 -36.41 8.57 -22.97
N CYS A 203 -36.22 7.27 -23.11
CA CYS A 203 -37.33 6.31 -23.11
C CYS A 203 -37.01 5.22 -22.08
N VAL A 204 -37.97 4.92 -21.21
CA VAL A 204 -37.88 3.81 -20.27
C VAL A 204 -38.60 2.61 -20.85
N VAL A 205 -37.86 1.55 -21.14
CA VAL A 205 -38.42 0.34 -21.77
C VAL A 205 -38.53 -0.77 -20.72
N ARG A 206 -39.61 -1.54 -20.77
CA ARG A 206 -39.84 -2.65 -19.84
C ARG A 206 -38.80 -3.76 -20.07
N GLY A 207 -38.12 -4.14 -18.96
CA GLY A 207 -37.16 -5.22 -18.93
C GLY A 207 -37.75 -6.57 -18.50
N PRO A 208 -36.97 -7.65 -18.58
CA PRO A 208 -37.40 -9.00 -18.22
C PRO A 208 -37.80 -9.14 -16.73
N GLY A 209 -37.12 -8.40 -15.84
CA GLY A 209 -37.36 -8.43 -14.39
C GLY A 209 -38.56 -7.59 -13.91
N PHE A 210 -39.28 -6.90 -14.81
CA PHE A 210 -40.35 -5.96 -14.43
C PHE A 210 -41.45 -6.58 -13.54
N GLY A 211 -41.79 -7.84 -13.77
CA GLY A 211 -42.85 -8.54 -12.98
C GLY A 211 -42.41 -8.83 -11.53
N ARG A 212 -41.12 -8.88 -11.27
CA ARG A 212 -40.54 -9.13 -9.93
C ARG A 212 -40.19 -7.84 -9.19
N TRP A 213 -40.24 -6.70 -9.89
CA TRP A 213 -39.92 -5.40 -9.30
C TRP A 213 -41.04 -4.99 -8.34
N THR A 214 -40.68 -4.87 -7.07
CA THR A 214 -41.52 -4.32 -6.00
C THR A 214 -41.35 -2.78 -5.94
N ASP A 215 -41.85 -2.14 -4.87
CA ASP A 215 -41.74 -0.68 -4.72
C ASP A 215 -40.31 -0.16 -4.37
N GLU A 216 -39.29 -0.96 -4.62
CA GLU A 216 -37.90 -0.57 -4.37
C GLU A 216 -37.42 0.47 -5.39
N THR A 217 -36.76 1.50 -4.90
CA THR A 217 -36.12 2.51 -5.74
C THR A 217 -34.90 1.92 -6.42
N ILE A 218 -34.80 2.10 -7.74
CA ILE A 218 -33.63 1.71 -8.52
C ILE A 218 -32.89 2.97 -8.93
N GLU A 219 -31.66 3.05 -8.48
CA GLU A 219 -30.73 4.11 -8.82
C GLU A 219 -30.15 3.82 -10.21
N VAL A 220 -30.21 4.78 -11.12
CA VAL A 220 -29.70 4.69 -12.49
C VAL A 220 -28.62 5.74 -12.64
N ASP A 221 -27.37 5.28 -12.76
CA ASP A 221 -26.21 6.12 -12.95
C ASP A 221 -25.72 6.05 -14.38
N ARG A 222 -25.66 7.20 -15.05
CA ARG A 222 -25.10 7.30 -16.40
C ARG A 222 -23.77 8.00 -16.39
N LEU A 223 -22.77 7.36 -16.98
CA LEU A 223 -21.44 7.88 -17.16
C LEU A 223 -21.17 8.24 -18.63
N SER A 224 -20.19 9.08 -18.90
CA SER A 224 -19.68 9.18 -20.27
C SER A 224 -19.01 7.85 -20.67
N LYS A 225 -19.11 7.46 -21.94
CA LYS A 225 -18.53 6.23 -22.47
C LYS A 225 -17.05 6.06 -22.09
N GLU A 226 -16.31 7.18 -22.11
CA GLU A 226 -14.91 7.18 -21.73
C GLU A 226 -14.69 6.83 -20.25
N LYS A 227 -15.57 7.32 -19.36
CA LYS A 227 -15.48 7.01 -17.93
C LYS A 227 -15.96 5.59 -17.64
N ALA A 228 -17.01 5.15 -18.33
CA ALA A 228 -17.45 3.77 -18.25
C ALA A 228 -16.35 2.81 -18.69
N ALA A 229 -15.71 3.04 -19.83
CA ALA A 229 -14.57 2.24 -20.29
C ALA A 229 -13.41 2.24 -19.29
N ALA A 230 -13.07 3.40 -18.72
CA ALA A 230 -12.02 3.47 -17.70
C ALA A 230 -12.38 2.73 -16.40
N ARG A 231 -13.68 2.70 -16.03
CA ARG A 231 -14.18 1.93 -14.88
C ARG A 231 -14.02 0.43 -15.13
N PHE A 232 -14.51 -0.07 -16.28
CA PHE A 232 -14.43 -1.49 -16.62
C PHE A 232 -12.99 -1.96 -16.83
N LEU A 233 -12.09 -1.10 -17.35
CA LEU A 233 -10.66 -1.42 -17.41
C LEU A 233 -10.01 -1.64 -16.03
N LYS A 234 -10.48 -0.94 -15.00
CA LYS A 234 -10.02 -1.19 -13.61
C LYS A 234 -10.54 -2.50 -13.05
N MET A 235 -11.69 -2.98 -13.53
CA MET A 235 -12.30 -4.24 -13.14
C MET A 235 -11.72 -5.44 -13.91
N LEU A 236 -11.07 -5.16 -15.07
CA LEU A 236 -10.43 -6.14 -15.93
C LEU A 236 -8.94 -6.24 -15.59
N SER A 237 -8.43 -7.45 -15.56
CA SER A 237 -6.99 -7.73 -15.56
C SER A 237 -6.68 -8.83 -16.58
N ALA A 238 -5.67 -8.60 -17.40
CA ALA A 238 -5.15 -9.58 -18.36
C ALA A 238 -3.73 -9.95 -17.97
N SER A 239 -3.42 -11.23 -17.99
CA SER A 239 -2.09 -11.75 -17.62
C SER A 239 -1.76 -13.02 -18.41
N GLU A 240 -0.48 -13.35 -18.52
CA GLU A 240 -0.03 -14.63 -19.08
C GLU A 240 -0.42 -15.77 -18.14
N TYR A 241 -0.87 -16.90 -18.68
CA TYR A 241 -1.22 -18.10 -17.89
C TYR A 241 0.00 -18.76 -17.27
N GLY A 242 1.18 -18.61 -17.85
CA GLY A 242 2.45 -19.17 -17.38
C GLY A 242 3.60 -18.65 -18.21
N LYS A 243 4.82 -18.87 -17.73
CA LYS A 243 6.02 -18.52 -18.51
C LYS A 243 6.08 -19.39 -19.76
N GLU A 244 6.28 -18.77 -20.93
CA GLU A 244 6.43 -19.43 -22.23
C GLU A 244 5.16 -20.08 -22.83
N THR A 245 3.96 -19.66 -22.41
CA THR A 245 2.71 -20.07 -23.03
C THR A 245 2.09 -18.94 -23.83
N SER A 246 1.41 -19.27 -24.95
CA SER A 246 0.64 -18.29 -25.74
C SER A 246 -0.79 -18.10 -25.22
N LEU A 247 -1.03 -18.43 -23.93
CA LEU A 247 -2.33 -18.32 -23.28
C LEU A 247 -2.43 -17.02 -22.50
N ILE A 248 -3.52 -16.30 -22.69
CA ILE A 248 -3.88 -15.11 -21.93
C ILE A 248 -5.07 -15.42 -21.04
N VAL A 249 -4.92 -15.07 -19.76
CA VAL A 249 -5.99 -15.12 -18.77
C VAL A 249 -6.60 -13.74 -18.63
N LEU A 250 -7.90 -13.65 -18.85
CA LEU A 250 -8.70 -12.44 -18.62
C LEU A 250 -9.51 -12.63 -17.34
N ASN A 251 -9.31 -11.77 -16.36
CA ASN A 251 -10.10 -11.76 -15.12
C ASN A 251 -10.94 -10.49 -15.10
N CYS A 252 -12.23 -10.63 -14.81
CA CYS A 252 -13.14 -9.52 -14.57
C CYS A 252 -13.73 -9.63 -13.17
N ASN A 253 -13.55 -8.57 -12.37
CA ASN A 253 -14.08 -8.48 -11.01
C ASN A 253 -15.32 -7.58 -11.02
N ASP A 254 -16.49 -8.16 -10.87
CA ASP A 254 -17.76 -7.43 -10.91
C ASP A 254 -18.69 -7.84 -9.78
N THR A 255 -19.60 -6.96 -9.43
CA THR A 255 -20.70 -7.22 -8.48
C THR A 255 -21.78 -8.10 -9.08
N ASN A 256 -21.94 -8.11 -10.41
CA ASN A 256 -22.90 -8.95 -11.14
C ASN A 256 -22.18 -9.95 -12.03
N VAL A 257 -22.44 -11.23 -11.80
CA VAL A 257 -21.78 -12.35 -12.50
C VAL A 257 -22.13 -12.37 -13.99
N GLU A 258 -23.40 -12.17 -14.33
CA GLU A 258 -23.87 -12.18 -15.73
C GLU A 258 -23.22 -11.03 -16.54
N ARG A 259 -23.07 -9.85 -15.91
CA ARG A 259 -22.39 -8.71 -16.51
C ARG A 259 -20.91 -9.00 -16.76
N ALA A 260 -20.20 -9.58 -15.78
CA ALA A 260 -18.81 -9.97 -15.94
C ALA A 260 -18.62 -10.97 -17.08
N ASP A 261 -19.52 -11.96 -17.20
CA ASP A 261 -19.47 -12.95 -18.27
C ASP A 261 -19.69 -12.30 -19.66
N GLN A 262 -20.68 -11.43 -19.77
CA GLN A 262 -20.93 -10.73 -21.02
C GLN A 262 -19.81 -9.76 -21.39
N VAL A 263 -19.19 -9.09 -20.42
CA VAL A 263 -18.02 -8.23 -20.65
C VAL A 263 -16.84 -9.04 -21.19
N LEU A 264 -16.52 -10.19 -20.59
CA LEU A 264 -15.42 -11.04 -21.03
C LEU A 264 -15.69 -11.65 -22.43
N ALA A 265 -16.91 -12.15 -22.67
CA ALA A 265 -17.29 -12.71 -23.96
C ALA A 265 -17.27 -11.64 -25.06
N THR A 266 -17.88 -10.46 -24.80
CA THR A 266 -17.91 -9.37 -25.79
C THR A 266 -16.53 -8.76 -26.01
N LEU A 267 -15.66 -8.75 -25.01
CA LEU A 267 -14.26 -8.31 -25.15
C LEU A 267 -13.51 -9.25 -26.09
N TYR A 268 -13.65 -10.56 -25.90
CA TYR A 268 -13.08 -11.56 -26.80
C TYR A 268 -13.58 -11.39 -28.25
N ASP A 269 -14.89 -11.26 -28.45
CA ASP A 269 -15.48 -11.08 -29.78
C ASP A 269 -15.01 -9.78 -30.43
N THR A 270 -14.96 -8.69 -29.66
CA THR A 270 -14.48 -7.37 -30.14
C THR A 270 -13.00 -7.40 -30.49
N TYR A 271 -12.19 -8.11 -29.72
CA TYR A 271 -10.77 -8.31 -30.04
C TYR A 271 -10.60 -9.16 -31.30
N LYS A 272 -11.37 -10.25 -31.41
CA LYS A 272 -11.42 -11.10 -32.61
C LYS A 272 -11.77 -10.30 -33.88
N GLU A 273 -12.79 -9.45 -33.81
CA GLU A 273 -13.17 -8.55 -34.89
C GLU A 273 -12.04 -7.55 -35.26
N ASP A 274 -11.38 -6.97 -34.25
CA ASP A 274 -10.29 -6.01 -34.45
C ASP A 274 -9.07 -6.65 -35.12
N VAL A 275 -8.74 -7.90 -34.79
CA VAL A 275 -7.68 -8.67 -35.43
C VAL A 275 -8.02 -8.92 -36.91
N VAL A 276 -9.25 -9.34 -37.21
CA VAL A 276 -9.71 -9.57 -38.58
C VAL A 276 -9.73 -8.26 -39.36
N GLU A 277 -10.25 -7.17 -38.78
CA GLU A 277 -10.26 -5.84 -39.40
C GLU A 277 -8.85 -5.38 -39.79
N ASN A 278 -7.87 -5.60 -38.90
CA ASN A 278 -6.47 -5.24 -39.15
C ASN A 278 -5.86 -6.08 -40.29
N LYS A 279 -6.09 -7.41 -40.30
CA LYS A 279 -5.64 -8.30 -41.39
C LYS A 279 -6.26 -7.88 -42.73
N ASN A 280 -7.55 -7.61 -42.76
CA ASN A 280 -8.26 -7.18 -43.95
C ASN A 280 -7.76 -5.84 -44.48
N ARG A 281 -7.32 -4.92 -43.61
CA ARG A 281 -6.77 -3.64 -44.03
C ARG A 281 -5.46 -3.78 -44.84
N VAL A 282 -4.60 -4.75 -44.47
CA VAL A 282 -3.39 -5.08 -45.27
C VAL A 282 -3.80 -5.61 -46.63
N ALA A 283 -4.74 -6.57 -46.68
CA ALA A 283 -5.24 -7.15 -47.95
C ALA A 283 -5.87 -6.09 -48.85
N LEU A 284 -6.69 -5.18 -48.30
CA LEU A 284 -7.30 -4.06 -49.01
C LEU A 284 -6.25 -3.11 -49.62
N ASN A 285 -5.21 -2.75 -48.85
CA ASN A 285 -4.13 -1.89 -49.36
C ASN A 285 -3.36 -2.58 -50.50
N THR A 286 -3.09 -3.88 -50.33
CA THR A 286 -2.43 -4.67 -51.36
C THR A 286 -3.30 -4.78 -52.62
N ALA A 287 -4.60 -5.05 -52.47
CA ALA A 287 -5.52 -5.11 -53.59
C ALA A 287 -5.57 -3.79 -54.35
N LYS A 288 -5.69 -2.66 -53.65
CA LYS A 288 -5.69 -1.33 -54.23
C LYS A 288 -4.40 -1.06 -55.02
N PHE A 289 -3.24 -1.38 -54.47
CA PHE A 289 -1.96 -1.24 -55.17
C PHE A 289 -1.91 -2.08 -56.45
N ILE A 290 -2.38 -3.31 -56.37
CA ILE A 290 -2.43 -4.21 -57.55
C ILE A 290 -3.39 -3.65 -58.61
N ASP A 291 -4.59 -3.18 -58.23
CA ASP A 291 -5.57 -2.62 -59.14
C ASP A 291 -5.02 -1.39 -59.88
N ASP A 292 -4.34 -0.48 -59.16
CA ASP A 292 -3.68 0.68 -59.75
C ASP A 292 -2.61 0.26 -60.77
N ARG A 293 -1.81 -0.78 -60.46
CA ARG A 293 -0.78 -1.31 -61.40
C ARG A 293 -1.40 -2.02 -62.61
N ILE A 294 -2.45 -2.79 -62.39
CA ILE A 294 -3.21 -3.44 -63.53
C ILE A 294 -3.69 -2.39 -64.50
N GLN A 295 -4.23 -1.25 -64.05
CA GLN A 295 -4.69 -0.17 -64.94
C GLN A 295 -3.56 0.43 -65.76
N ILE A 296 -2.36 0.62 -65.13
CA ILE A 296 -1.20 1.16 -65.85
C ILE A 296 -0.72 0.17 -66.92
N ILE A 297 -0.46 -1.08 -66.46
CA ILE A 297 0.04 -2.13 -67.34
C ILE A 297 -0.96 -2.42 -68.52
N GLY A 298 -2.27 -2.42 -68.24
CA GLY A 298 -3.31 -2.60 -69.24
C GLY A 298 -3.26 -1.53 -70.34
N ARG A 299 -3.04 -0.25 -69.94
CA ARG A 299 -2.83 0.85 -70.91
C ARG A 299 -1.56 0.69 -71.74
N GLU A 300 -0.46 0.30 -71.06
CA GLU A 300 0.82 0.04 -71.77
C GLU A 300 0.74 -1.15 -72.73
N LEU A 301 0.10 -2.25 -72.36
CA LEU A 301 -0.13 -3.42 -73.15
C LEU A 301 -0.90 -3.06 -74.44
N SER A 302 -2.05 -2.36 -74.27
CA SER A 302 -2.85 -1.88 -75.38
C SER A 302 -2.04 -0.97 -76.35
N SER A 303 -1.14 -0.13 -75.79
CA SER A 303 -0.25 0.70 -76.62
C SER A 303 0.72 -0.13 -77.42
N VAL A 304 1.36 -1.15 -76.84
CA VAL A 304 2.31 -2.06 -77.51
C VAL A 304 1.59 -2.94 -78.55
N GLU A 305 0.40 -3.44 -78.21
CA GLU A 305 -0.45 -4.18 -79.15
C GLU A 305 -0.80 -3.35 -80.38
N ASN A 306 -1.17 -2.07 -80.21
CA ASN A 306 -1.42 -1.15 -81.26
C ASN A 306 -0.16 -0.87 -82.14
N GLN A 307 0.99 -0.75 -81.43
CA GLN A 307 2.29 -0.61 -82.17
C GLN A 307 2.61 -1.85 -82.97
N LEU A 308 2.43 -3.05 -82.44
CA LEU A 308 2.69 -4.30 -83.13
C LEU A 308 1.73 -4.46 -84.31
N ALA A 309 0.43 -4.18 -84.12
CA ALA A 309 -0.55 -4.21 -85.19
C ALA A 309 -0.21 -3.21 -86.33
N SER A 310 0.23 -2.00 -85.96
CA SER A 310 0.65 -0.97 -86.97
C SER A 310 1.94 -1.34 -87.67
N PHE A 311 2.88 -2.00 -86.97
CA PHE A 311 4.12 -2.52 -87.53
C PHE A 311 3.84 -3.63 -88.51
N LYS A 312 3.02 -4.62 -88.17
CA LYS A 312 2.58 -5.75 -89.10
C LYS A 312 1.87 -5.21 -90.34
N LYS A 313 0.98 -4.21 -90.17
CA LYS A 313 0.23 -3.60 -91.23
C LYS A 313 1.14 -2.82 -92.18
N ARG A 314 2.16 -2.10 -91.67
CA ARG A 314 3.10 -1.31 -92.49
C ARG A 314 4.04 -2.17 -93.35
N ASN A 315 4.45 -3.32 -92.77
CA ASN A 315 5.49 -4.16 -93.38
C ASN A 315 4.94 -5.39 -94.13
N GLN A 316 3.57 -5.54 -94.27
CA GLN A 316 2.90 -6.65 -94.98
C GLN A 316 3.37 -8.03 -94.50
N LEU A 317 3.79 -8.19 -93.19
CA LEU A 317 4.31 -9.46 -92.72
C LEU A 317 3.18 -10.33 -92.16
N VAL A 318 2.97 -11.55 -92.82
CA VAL A 318 1.83 -12.40 -92.44
C VAL A 318 2.25 -13.56 -91.56
N ASP A 319 3.52 -14.04 -91.48
CA ASP A 319 3.92 -15.17 -90.66
C ASP A 319 5.44 -15.22 -90.41
N PHE A 320 5.83 -15.49 -89.17
CA PHE A 320 7.23 -15.66 -88.73
C PHE A 320 7.62 -17.12 -88.44
N ASP A 321 6.77 -18.08 -88.73
CA ASP A 321 6.92 -19.48 -88.34
C ASP A 321 7.51 -20.41 -89.47
N LYS A 322 8.85 -20.29 -89.77
CA LYS A 322 9.56 -21.37 -90.49
C LYS A 322 11.03 -21.52 -90.06
N THR A 323 11.26 -22.09 -88.85
CA THR A 323 12.60 -22.47 -88.41
C THR A 323 12.57 -23.89 -87.77
N PRO A 324 13.72 -24.65 -87.75
CA PRO A 324 13.71 -26.05 -87.30
C PRO A 324 13.27 -26.20 -85.88
N GLN A 325 12.33 -27.10 -85.55
CA GLN A 325 11.60 -27.25 -84.32
C GLN A 325 12.50 -27.30 -83.01
N ALA A 326 13.67 -27.97 -83.10
CA ALA A 326 14.55 -28.11 -81.90
C ALA A 326 15.24 -26.81 -81.46
N MET A 327 15.59 -25.94 -82.46
CA MET A 327 16.17 -24.60 -82.16
C MET A 327 15.10 -23.62 -81.64
N ILE A 328 13.87 -23.79 -82.09
CA ILE A 328 12.71 -23.02 -81.68
C ILE A 328 12.42 -23.37 -80.16
N ASP A 329 12.45 -24.66 -79.79
CA ASP A 329 12.18 -25.09 -78.44
C ASP A 329 13.26 -24.62 -77.47
N GLU A 330 14.56 -24.67 -77.80
CA GLU A 330 15.64 -24.18 -77.02
C GLU A 330 15.63 -22.64 -76.84
N SER A 331 15.37 -21.95 -77.99
CA SER A 331 15.18 -20.50 -78.02
C SER A 331 13.92 -20.05 -77.21
N SER A 332 12.82 -20.80 -77.35
CA SER A 332 11.58 -20.53 -76.58
C SER A 332 11.78 -20.70 -75.11
N THR A 333 12.50 -21.73 -74.64
CA THR A 333 12.86 -21.96 -73.27
C THR A 333 13.73 -20.83 -72.68
N ALA A 334 14.77 -20.41 -73.41
CA ALA A 334 15.63 -19.30 -73.00
C ALA A 334 14.85 -17.99 -72.99
N ARG A 335 13.93 -17.76 -73.89
CA ARG A 335 13.04 -16.61 -73.94
C ARG A 335 12.08 -16.64 -72.75
N GLN A 336 11.51 -17.78 -72.43
CA GLN A 336 10.64 -17.95 -71.28
C GLN A 336 11.37 -17.65 -69.94
N GLN A 337 12.63 -18.11 -69.81
CA GLN A 337 13.49 -17.81 -68.63
C GLN A 337 13.80 -16.31 -68.50
N SER A 338 14.15 -15.65 -69.67
CA SER A 338 14.37 -14.23 -69.71
C SER A 338 13.12 -13.42 -69.32
N LEU A 339 11.96 -13.79 -69.87
CA LEU A 339 10.66 -13.17 -69.58
C LEU A 339 10.26 -13.33 -68.08
N GLN A 340 10.50 -14.52 -67.52
CA GLN A 340 10.24 -14.79 -66.13
C GLN A 340 11.15 -13.95 -65.20
N ALA A 341 12.46 -13.86 -65.49
CA ALA A 341 13.41 -13.03 -64.74
C ALA A 341 13.04 -11.54 -64.84
N GLU A 342 12.65 -11.08 -66.04
CA GLU A 342 12.24 -9.69 -66.26
C GLU A 342 10.93 -9.33 -65.57
N THR A 343 9.97 -10.26 -65.56
CA THR A 343 8.71 -10.12 -64.79
C THR A 343 8.99 -9.97 -63.30
N GLN A 344 9.81 -10.85 -62.71
CA GLN A 344 10.22 -10.79 -61.31
C GLN A 344 10.96 -9.49 -60.96
N LEU A 345 11.86 -9.05 -61.86
CA LEU A 345 12.57 -7.79 -61.70
C LEU A 345 11.63 -6.57 -61.69
N ASN A 346 10.66 -6.54 -62.61
CA ASN A 346 9.70 -5.44 -62.69
C ASN A 346 8.81 -5.38 -61.44
N VAL A 347 8.36 -6.53 -60.92
CA VAL A 347 7.59 -6.60 -59.68
C VAL A 347 8.43 -6.11 -58.50
N ALA A 348 9.71 -6.52 -58.40
CA ALA A 348 10.63 -6.05 -57.37
C ALA A 348 10.87 -4.54 -57.49
N LYS A 349 11.06 -4.00 -58.69
CA LYS A 349 11.23 -2.55 -58.93
C LYS A 349 9.97 -1.75 -58.57
N TYR A 350 8.78 -2.24 -58.83
CA TYR A 350 7.54 -1.59 -58.42
C TYR A 350 7.46 -1.47 -56.89
N LEU A 351 7.90 -2.49 -56.20
CA LEU A 351 7.90 -2.47 -54.72
C LEU A 351 8.99 -1.52 -54.20
N ASP A 352 10.17 -1.46 -54.80
CA ASP A 352 11.24 -0.52 -54.47
C ASP A 352 10.80 0.94 -54.70
N GLU A 353 10.13 1.22 -55.81
CA GLU A 353 9.52 2.51 -56.10
C GLU A 353 8.47 2.89 -55.05
N TYR A 354 7.63 1.94 -54.62
CA TYR A 354 6.65 2.17 -53.57
C TYR A 354 7.32 2.53 -52.24
N LEU A 355 8.37 1.79 -51.84
CA LEU A 355 9.11 2.07 -50.61
C LEU A 355 9.80 3.43 -50.63
N HIS A 356 10.30 3.85 -51.80
CA HIS A 356 10.93 5.17 -51.96
C HIS A 356 9.92 6.31 -51.92
N THR A 357 8.80 6.18 -52.63
CA THR A 357 7.75 7.21 -52.70
C THR A 357 7.10 7.45 -51.31
N HIS A 358 6.98 6.39 -50.50
CA HIS A 358 6.35 6.44 -49.17
C HIS A 358 7.39 6.38 -48.02
N SER A 359 8.63 6.84 -48.26
CA SER A 359 9.76 6.64 -47.30
C SER A 359 9.52 7.13 -45.90
N ASN A 360 8.71 8.20 -45.70
CA ASN A 360 8.38 8.81 -44.43
C ASN A 360 6.96 8.48 -43.94
N SER A 361 6.22 7.60 -44.60
CA SER A 361 4.85 7.28 -44.23
C SER A 361 4.78 6.08 -43.30
N HIS A 362 3.81 6.12 -42.41
CA HIS A 362 3.45 5.00 -41.54
C HIS A 362 2.46 4.04 -42.25
N ASP A 363 2.69 3.83 -43.57
CA ASP A 363 1.82 2.98 -44.37
C ASP A 363 2.28 1.53 -44.35
N LEU A 364 1.30 0.64 -44.57
CA LEU A 364 1.55 -0.78 -44.74
C LEU A 364 2.22 -1.06 -46.07
N ILE A 365 3.20 -1.93 -46.08
CA ILE A 365 3.88 -2.37 -47.31
C ILE A 365 3.01 -3.39 -48.04
N PRO A 366 2.73 -3.22 -49.33
CA PRO A 366 1.97 -4.21 -50.11
C PRO A 366 2.61 -5.60 -50.07
N ALA A 367 1.82 -6.63 -49.78
CA ALA A 367 2.30 -8.02 -49.68
C ALA A 367 2.37 -8.69 -51.06
N LEU A 368 3.31 -8.23 -51.88
CA LEU A 368 3.58 -8.85 -53.16
C LEU A 368 4.58 -9.99 -52.98
N ASN A 369 4.25 -11.18 -53.52
CA ASN A 369 5.18 -12.31 -53.51
C ASN A 369 6.24 -12.09 -54.58
N VAL A 370 7.39 -11.58 -54.20
CA VAL A 370 8.48 -11.24 -55.13
C VAL A 370 9.38 -12.45 -55.46
N GLY A 371 8.96 -13.65 -55.03
CA GLY A 371 9.71 -14.89 -55.33
C GLY A 371 10.73 -15.30 -54.27
N ASP A 372 10.98 -14.47 -53.27
CA ASP A 372 11.82 -14.78 -52.11
C ASP A 372 10.98 -14.89 -50.84
N ALA A 373 10.96 -16.09 -50.23
CA ALA A 373 10.15 -16.38 -49.03
C ALA A 373 10.63 -15.57 -47.81
N SER A 374 11.94 -15.30 -47.71
CA SER A 374 12.54 -14.52 -46.63
C SER A 374 12.02 -13.06 -46.65
N PHE A 375 11.97 -12.47 -47.81
CA PHE A 375 11.52 -11.11 -48.03
C PHE A 375 10.02 -10.94 -47.68
N ASN A 376 9.20 -11.90 -48.12
CA ASN A 376 7.77 -11.89 -47.79
C ASN A 376 7.51 -11.96 -46.30
N THR A 377 8.33 -12.73 -45.56
CA THR A 377 8.25 -12.84 -44.11
C THR A 377 8.61 -11.51 -43.42
N GLN A 378 9.63 -10.78 -43.96
CA GLN A 378 10.01 -9.47 -43.42
C GLN A 378 8.90 -8.42 -43.62
N ILE A 379 8.24 -8.42 -44.78
CA ILE A 379 7.10 -7.53 -45.03
C ILE A 379 5.93 -7.84 -44.08
N ALA A 380 5.62 -9.13 -43.90
CA ALA A 380 4.56 -9.55 -43.02
C ALA A 380 4.83 -9.11 -41.56
N ALA A 381 6.07 -9.30 -41.07
CA ALA A 381 6.47 -8.85 -39.73
C ALA A 381 6.38 -7.32 -39.57
N TYR A 382 6.82 -6.57 -40.58
CA TYR A 382 6.68 -5.11 -40.56
C TYR A 382 5.21 -4.67 -40.52
N ASN A 383 4.37 -5.26 -41.35
CA ASN A 383 2.94 -4.92 -41.42
C ASN A 383 2.22 -5.26 -40.09
N ASP A 384 2.56 -6.37 -39.46
CA ASP A 384 2.05 -6.76 -38.14
C ASP A 384 2.46 -5.75 -37.07
N GLN A 385 3.74 -5.40 -37.04
CA GLN A 385 4.27 -4.41 -36.08
C GLN A 385 3.68 -3.01 -36.32
N MET A 386 3.45 -2.64 -37.56
CA MET A 386 2.79 -1.39 -37.95
C MET A 386 1.33 -1.35 -37.49
N ASN A 387 0.60 -2.44 -37.64
CA ASN A 387 -0.76 -2.53 -37.09
C ASN A 387 -0.81 -2.42 -35.57
N LYS A 388 0.13 -3.05 -34.88
CA LYS A 388 0.28 -2.93 -33.40
C LYS A 388 0.54 -1.48 -33.01
N ARG A 389 1.47 -0.82 -33.70
CA ARG A 389 1.77 0.61 -33.49
C ARG A 389 0.53 1.48 -33.69
N ASN A 390 -0.19 1.29 -34.80
CA ASN A 390 -1.38 2.07 -35.10
C ASN A 390 -2.51 1.86 -34.07
N THR A 391 -2.62 0.64 -33.55
CA THR A 391 -3.56 0.33 -32.46
C THR A 391 -3.15 1.02 -31.16
N MET A 392 -1.86 1.07 -30.84
CA MET A 392 -1.36 1.79 -29.65
C MET A 392 -1.59 3.30 -29.77
N VAL A 393 -1.30 3.90 -30.92
CA VAL A 393 -1.55 5.34 -31.16
C VAL A 393 -3.03 5.68 -31.05
N ALA A 394 -3.92 4.82 -31.54
CA ALA A 394 -5.36 5.01 -31.41
C ALA A 394 -5.85 5.01 -29.93
N ASN A 395 -5.11 4.36 -29.04
CA ASN A 395 -5.43 4.23 -27.61
C ASN A 395 -4.68 5.22 -26.72
N SER A 396 -3.65 5.89 -27.24
CA SER A 396 -2.75 6.72 -26.47
C SER A 396 -2.21 7.88 -27.32
N SER A 397 -1.32 8.70 -26.78
CA SER A 397 -0.67 9.78 -27.53
C SER A 397 0.54 9.24 -28.32
N GLU A 398 0.80 9.78 -29.51
CA GLU A 398 2.01 9.50 -30.31
C GLU A 398 3.32 9.76 -29.54
N ASN A 399 3.28 10.61 -28.51
CA ASN A 399 4.44 10.98 -27.71
C ASN A 399 4.81 9.98 -26.61
N GLN A 400 4.11 8.85 -26.48
CA GLN A 400 4.48 7.82 -25.50
C GLN A 400 5.84 7.17 -25.84
N ALA A 401 6.61 6.87 -24.78
CA ALA A 401 7.94 6.26 -24.94
C ALA A 401 7.90 4.93 -25.71
N VAL A 402 6.84 4.12 -25.48
CA VAL A 402 6.63 2.83 -26.19
C VAL A 402 6.35 3.03 -27.66
N VAL A 403 5.52 4.00 -28.04
CA VAL A 403 5.22 4.31 -29.44
C VAL A 403 6.48 4.78 -30.18
N ARG A 404 7.26 5.66 -29.56
CA ARG A 404 8.55 6.13 -30.13
C ARG A 404 9.57 5.01 -30.31
N GLU A 405 9.58 4.02 -29.39
CA GLU A 405 10.44 2.85 -29.56
C GLU A 405 9.97 1.97 -30.72
N MET A 406 8.67 1.74 -30.86
CA MET A 406 8.09 1.03 -32.00
C MET A 406 8.36 1.75 -33.30
N ASP A 407 8.28 3.07 -33.37
CA ASP A 407 8.60 3.87 -34.55
C ASP A 407 10.09 3.70 -34.97
N ARG A 408 11.00 3.66 -33.98
CA ARG A 408 12.42 3.36 -34.26
C ARG A 408 12.61 1.95 -34.80
N GLN A 409 11.98 0.95 -34.22
CA GLN A 409 12.04 -0.44 -34.73
C GLN A 409 11.46 -0.56 -36.13
N LEU A 410 10.30 0.05 -36.41
CA LEU A 410 9.68 0.08 -37.71
C LEU A 410 10.57 0.77 -38.75
N ALA A 411 11.21 1.88 -38.39
CA ALA A 411 12.17 2.55 -39.30
C ALA A 411 13.37 1.65 -39.63
N GLN A 412 13.92 0.93 -38.64
CA GLN A 412 15.00 -0.03 -38.86
C GLN A 412 14.56 -1.21 -39.73
N MET A 413 13.38 -1.78 -39.48
CA MET A 413 12.83 -2.87 -40.26
C MET A 413 12.62 -2.42 -41.70
N ARG A 414 12.05 -1.23 -41.92
CA ARG A 414 11.82 -0.66 -43.25
C ARG A 414 13.14 -0.43 -43.99
N GLN A 415 14.17 0.07 -43.33
CA GLN A 415 15.50 0.24 -43.91
C GLN A 415 16.14 -1.10 -44.27
N ALA A 416 15.99 -2.12 -43.44
CA ALA A 416 16.46 -3.47 -43.72
C ALA A 416 15.73 -4.09 -44.94
N ILE A 417 14.40 -3.94 -45.02
CA ILE A 417 13.58 -4.36 -46.14
C ILE A 417 14.06 -3.66 -47.43
N ALA A 418 14.22 -2.34 -47.42
CA ALA A 418 14.69 -1.58 -48.58
C ALA A 418 16.09 -2.01 -49.04
N SER A 419 17.02 -2.25 -48.10
CA SER A 419 18.38 -2.72 -48.46
C SER A 419 18.37 -4.14 -49.00
N SER A 420 17.59 -5.05 -48.44
CA SER A 420 17.42 -6.42 -48.92
C SER A 420 16.77 -6.44 -50.28
N LEU A 421 15.76 -5.58 -50.49
CA LEU A 421 15.11 -5.45 -51.81
C LEU A 421 16.04 -4.96 -52.90
N ARG A 422 16.88 -3.95 -52.62
CA ARG A 422 17.92 -3.48 -53.55
C ARG A 422 18.92 -4.59 -53.88
N SER A 423 19.36 -5.35 -52.90
CA SER A 423 20.25 -6.50 -53.14
C SER A 423 19.58 -7.56 -54.00
N TYR A 424 18.28 -7.79 -53.79
CA TYR A 424 17.49 -8.72 -54.58
C TYR A 424 17.26 -8.21 -56.00
N VAL A 425 16.93 -6.93 -56.21
CA VAL A 425 16.82 -6.28 -57.53
C VAL A 425 18.16 -6.44 -58.27
N ASN A 426 19.27 -6.14 -57.65
CA ASN A 426 20.60 -6.32 -58.26
C ASN A 426 20.83 -7.79 -58.67
N SER A 427 20.47 -8.76 -57.82
CA SER A 427 20.58 -10.18 -58.16
C SER A 427 19.70 -10.59 -59.35
N LEU A 428 18.49 -10.04 -59.42
CA LEU A 428 17.58 -10.24 -60.55
C LEU A 428 18.07 -9.58 -61.82
N GLU A 429 18.71 -8.39 -61.73
CA GLU A 429 19.34 -7.73 -62.84
C GLU A 429 20.48 -8.60 -63.44
N VAL A 430 21.34 -9.16 -62.63
CA VAL A 430 22.41 -10.09 -63.04
C VAL A 430 21.82 -11.35 -63.66
N ARG A 431 20.77 -11.94 -63.11
CA ARG A 431 20.06 -13.10 -63.63
C ARG A 431 19.42 -12.78 -65.02
N LEU A 432 18.77 -11.61 -65.11
CA LEU A 432 18.19 -11.16 -66.33
C LEU A 432 19.26 -10.94 -67.41
N GLN A 433 20.40 -10.32 -67.06
CA GLN A 433 21.52 -10.12 -67.94
C GLN A 433 22.09 -11.45 -68.47
N ALA A 434 22.24 -12.44 -67.56
CA ALA A 434 22.67 -13.78 -67.90
C ALA A 434 21.63 -14.49 -68.85
N ALA A 435 20.33 -14.40 -68.52
CA ALA A 435 19.27 -14.98 -69.36
C ALA A 435 19.18 -14.32 -70.69
N ARG A 436 19.29 -12.97 -70.74
CA ARG A 436 19.35 -12.23 -72.05
C ARG A 436 20.60 -12.53 -72.82
N ALA A 437 21.77 -12.70 -72.22
CA ALA A 437 22.99 -13.11 -72.91
C ALA A 437 22.84 -14.49 -73.55
N ASN A 438 22.20 -15.43 -72.82
CA ASN A 438 21.89 -16.76 -73.35
C ASN A 438 20.86 -16.70 -74.49
N GLU A 439 19.79 -15.96 -74.33
CA GLU A 439 18.76 -15.69 -75.37
C GLU A 439 19.38 -15.05 -76.58
N ASN A 440 20.24 -14.03 -76.42
CA ASN A 440 20.93 -13.36 -77.56
C ASN A 440 21.95 -14.26 -78.22
N MET A 441 22.67 -15.13 -77.47
CA MET A 441 23.56 -16.10 -78.07
C MET A 441 22.85 -17.12 -78.97
N LEU A 442 21.68 -17.62 -78.44
CA LEU A 442 20.84 -18.53 -79.24
C LEU A 442 20.19 -17.84 -80.42
N THR A 443 19.68 -16.61 -80.26
CA THR A 443 19.11 -15.79 -81.31
C THR A 443 20.19 -15.35 -82.35
N GLY A 444 21.42 -15.06 -81.84
CA GLY A 444 22.54 -14.68 -82.74
C GLY A 444 23.01 -15.85 -83.67
N ARG A 445 22.81 -17.10 -83.20
CA ARG A 445 23.01 -18.27 -84.08
C ARG A 445 21.99 -18.39 -85.21
N MET A 446 20.86 -17.68 -85.04
CA MET A 446 19.80 -17.56 -86.07
C MET A 446 19.96 -16.28 -86.93
N ALA A 447 21.04 -15.51 -86.73
CA ALA A 447 21.22 -14.20 -87.34
C ALA A 447 21.54 -14.23 -88.83
N GLY A 448 20.54 -14.14 -89.60
CA GLY A 448 20.40 -13.81 -91.03
C GLY A 448 19.19 -12.96 -91.39
N ALA A 449 18.52 -12.45 -90.29
CA ALA A 449 17.21 -11.75 -90.45
C ALA A 449 17.40 -10.23 -90.69
N PRO A 450 16.53 -9.66 -91.63
CA PRO A 450 16.54 -8.20 -91.89
C PRO A 450 16.23 -7.34 -90.67
N GLU A 451 16.71 -6.09 -90.62
CA GLU A 451 16.50 -5.06 -89.53
C GLU A 451 15.01 -4.94 -89.09
N GLN A 452 14.09 -5.17 -90.02
CA GLN A 452 12.64 -5.17 -89.80
C GLN A 452 12.17 -6.35 -88.91
N GLU A 453 12.79 -7.51 -89.01
CA GLU A 453 12.48 -8.69 -88.24
C GLU A 453 12.90 -8.49 -86.78
N LYS A 454 14.07 -7.86 -86.56
CA LYS A 454 14.58 -7.48 -85.24
C LYS A 454 13.66 -6.50 -84.51
N GLN A 455 13.16 -5.45 -85.21
CA GLN A 455 12.19 -4.50 -84.62
C GLN A 455 10.86 -5.18 -84.27
N GLY A 456 10.37 -6.09 -85.11
CA GLY A 456 9.15 -6.85 -84.81
C GLY A 456 9.30 -7.76 -83.65
N LEU A 457 10.45 -8.43 -83.50
CA LEU A 457 10.77 -9.26 -82.33
C LEU A 457 10.86 -8.43 -81.01
N ASP A 458 11.42 -7.23 -81.08
CA ASP A 458 11.50 -6.35 -79.90
C ASP A 458 10.12 -5.89 -79.42
N ILE A 459 9.22 -5.50 -80.40
CA ILE A 459 7.84 -5.12 -80.03
C ILE A 459 7.07 -6.32 -79.47
N GLN A 460 7.21 -7.51 -80.11
CA GLN A 460 6.58 -8.76 -79.66
C GLN A 460 7.10 -9.17 -78.26
N ARG A 461 8.38 -8.96 -78.00
CA ARG A 461 8.96 -9.19 -76.68
C ARG A 461 8.35 -8.25 -75.62
N GLN A 462 8.21 -6.95 -75.94
CA GLN A 462 7.56 -5.98 -75.07
C GLN A 462 6.11 -6.37 -74.82
N GLN A 463 5.36 -6.79 -75.85
CA GLN A 463 4.01 -7.32 -75.70
C GLN A 463 3.94 -8.50 -74.72
N SER A 464 4.76 -9.54 -74.94
CA SER A 464 4.80 -10.74 -74.07
C SER A 464 5.17 -10.41 -72.63
N LEU A 465 6.10 -9.47 -72.45
CA LEU A 465 6.43 -8.98 -71.10
C LEU A 465 5.23 -8.29 -70.42
N LYS A 466 4.54 -7.36 -71.13
CA LYS A 466 3.39 -6.66 -70.58
C LYS A 466 2.23 -7.60 -70.33
N GLU A 467 2.01 -8.58 -71.13
CA GLU A 467 0.99 -9.64 -70.99
C GLU A 467 1.29 -10.55 -69.82
N ALA A 468 2.57 -10.96 -69.62
CA ALA A 468 3.01 -11.75 -68.51
C ALA A 468 2.83 -10.99 -67.21
N LEU A 469 3.20 -9.71 -67.18
CA LEU A 469 3.00 -8.82 -65.94
C LEU A 469 1.50 -8.62 -65.63
N TYR A 470 0.69 -8.38 -66.65
CA TYR A 470 -0.75 -8.22 -66.52
C TYR A 470 -1.40 -9.49 -65.95
N THR A 471 -1.07 -10.65 -66.51
CA THR A 471 -1.56 -11.96 -66.05
C THR A 471 -1.07 -12.26 -64.60
N TYR A 472 0.19 -11.95 -64.29
CA TYR A 472 0.74 -12.09 -62.92
C TYR A 472 -0.04 -11.26 -61.91
N LEU A 473 -0.28 -9.98 -62.24
CA LEU A 473 -1.01 -9.07 -61.34
C LEU A 473 -2.47 -9.50 -61.18
N LEU A 474 -3.13 -9.99 -62.25
CA LEU A 474 -4.48 -10.53 -62.15
C LEU A 474 -4.55 -11.75 -61.22
N ASN A 475 -3.62 -12.70 -61.39
CA ASN A 475 -3.55 -13.87 -60.48
C ASN A 475 -3.29 -13.45 -59.06
N LYS A 476 -2.45 -12.44 -58.84
CA LYS A 476 -2.14 -11.94 -57.50
C LYS A 476 -3.32 -11.20 -56.87
N ARG A 477 -4.10 -10.48 -57.66
CA ARG A 477 -5.36 -9.86 -57.21
C ARG A 477 -6.36 -10.91 -56.74
N GLU A 478 -6.55 -12.00 -57.47
CA GLU A 478 -7.44 -13.09 -57.10
C GLU A 478 -6.95 -13.81 -55.83
N GLU A 479 -5.62 -14.00 -55.68
CA GLU A 479 -5.02 -14.56 -54.45
C GLU A 479 -5.30 -13.69 -53.23
N VAL A 480 -5.11 -12.36 -53.37
CA VAL A 480 -5.38 -11.40 -52.28
C VAL A 480 -6.87 -11.36 -51.96
N ALA A 481 -7.76 -11.42 -52.95
CA ALA A 481 -9.20 -11.48 -52.74
C ALA A 481 -9.61 -12.77 -52.03
N LEU A 482 -8.99 -13.90 -52.35
CA LEU A 482 -9.20 -15.16 -51.65
C LEU A 482 -8.69 -15.11 -50.20
N GLN A 483 -7.49 -14.55 -49.98
CA GLN A 483 -6.96 -14.34 -48.60
C GLN A 483 -7.89 -13.47 -47.78
N GLN A 484 -8.44 -12.39 -48.32
CA GLN A 484 -9.40 -11.54 -47.66
C GLN A 484 -10.66 -12.29 -47.23
N ALA A 485 -11.15 -13.20 -48.10
CA ALA A 485 -12.34 -14.01 -47.80
C ALA A 485 -12.09 -15.08 -46.74
N ILE A 486 -10.85 -15.57 -46.57
CA ILE A 486 -10.45 -16.66 -45.66
C ILE A 486 -9.83 -16.13 -44.33
N ASN A 487 -9.60 -14.80 -44.26
CA ASN A 487 -8.95 -14.25 -43.09
C ASN A 487 -9.70 -14.57 -41.80
N GLU A 488 -9.23 -15.56 -41.04
CA GLU A 488 -9.67 -15.90 -39.69
C GLU A 488 -8.79 -15.20 -38.66
N ALA A 489 -9.42 -14.93 -37.50
CA ALA A 489 -8.66 -14.44 -36.35
C ALA A 489 -7.74 -15.55 -35.84
N ASN A 490 -6.48 -15.21 -35.59
CA ASN A 490 -5.53 -16.09 -34.93
C ASN A 490 -5.73 -16.15 -33.40
N VAL A 491 -6.97 -16.07 -32.97
CA VAL A 491 -7.37 -16.08 -31.54
C VAL A 491 -8.46 -17.09 -31.34
N ARG A 492 -8.25 -17.96 -30.35
CA ARG A 492 -9.21 -19.01 -30.00
C ARG A 492 -9.56 -18.90 -28.52
N LEU A 493 -10.85 -18.90 -28.20
CA LEU A 493 -11.32 -19.03 -26.83
C LEU A 493 -11.10 -20.48 -26.38
N VAL A 494 -10.24 -20.70 -25.39
CA VAL A 494 -9.96 -22.02 -24.83
C VAL A 494 -10.98 -22.35 -23.76
N GLU A 495 -11.27 -21.38 -22.91
CA GLU A 495 -12.19 -21.51 -21.82
C GLU A 495 -13.04 -20.25 -21.73
N GLY A 496 -14.37 -20.41 -21.81
CA GLY A 496 -15.31 -19.29 -21.65
C GLY A 496 -15.30 -18.74 -20.22
N PRO A 497 -16.11 -17.70 -19.95
CA PRO A 497 -16.17 -17.12 -18.61
C PRO A 497 -16.60 -18.15 -17.57
N ILE A 498 -15.68 -18.51 -16.67
CA ILE A 498 -15.86 -19.48 -15.58
C ILE A 498 -15.41 -18.90 -14.24
N GLY A 499 -15.67 -19.63 -13.15
CA GLY A 499 -15.33 -19.24 -11.80
C GLY A 499 -16.48 -18.48 -11.12
N ASN A 500 -16.56 -18.58 -9.82
CA ASN A 500 -17.52 -17.83 -8.99
C ASN A 500 -16.90 -17.54 -7.65
N GLN A 501 -15.60 -17.18 -7.67
CA GLN A 501 -14.87 -16.89 -6.45
C GLN A 501 -15.21 -15.46 -5.99
N GLN A 502 -15.73 -15.34 -4.78
CA GLN A 502 -15.90 -14.05 -4.15
C GLN A 502 -14.52 -13.49 -3.78
N VAL A 503 -14.15 -12.36 -4.38
CA VAL A 503 -12.85 -11.71 -4.15
C VAL A 503 -12.94 -10.62 -3.08
N SER A 504 -14.11 -10.00 -2.94
CA SER A 504 -14.39 -8.93 -1.97
C SER A 504 -15.82 -9.07 -1.43
N PRO A 505 -16.06 -8.73 -0.15
CA PRO A 505 -15.06 -8.45 0.89
C PRO A 505 -14.32 -9.71 1.36
N ARG A 506 -13.03 -9.57 1.66
CA ARG A 506 -12.23 -10.64 2.26
C ARG A 506 -12.52 -10.70 3.76
N SER A 507 -13.53 -11.46 4.16
CA SER A 507 -14.04 -11.54 5.53
C SER A 507 -12.95 -11.76 6.57
N LEU A 508 -12.05 -12.69 6.31
CA LEU A 508 -10.97 -13.05 7.23
C LEU A 508 -9.98 -11.90 7.42
N VAL A 509 -9.66 -11.17 6.36
CA VAL A 509 -8.74 -10.02 6.43
C VAL A 509 -9.38 -8.86 7.20
N ILE A 510 -10.64 -8.54 6.93
CA ILE A 510 -11.38 -7.47 7.65
C ILE A 510 -11.46 -7.80 9.13
N LEU A 511 -11.78 -9.06 9.48
CA LEU A 511 -11.89 -9.53 10.86
C LEU A 511 -10.53 -9.51 11.57
N LEU A 512 -9.46 -9.92 10.91
CA LEU A 512 -8.10 -9.84 11.48
C LEU A 512 -7.66 -8.40 11.71
N VAL A 513 -7.88 -7.52 10.73
CA VAL A 513 -7.53 -6.09 10.86
C VAL A 513 -8.32 -5.44 12.00
N SER A 514 -9.63 -5.71 12.07
CA SER A 514 -10.48 -5.17 13.15
C SER A 514 -10.06 -5.70 14.53
N LEU A 515 -9.66 -6.97 14.63
CA LEU A 515 -9.13 -7.57 15.85
C LEU A 515 -7.82 -6.91 16.28
N ILE A 516 -6.88 -6.72 15.35
CA ILE A 516 -5.60 -6.05 15.63
C ILE A 516 -5.85 -4.62 16.12
N ILE A 517 -6.71 -3.86 15.46
CA ILE A 517 -7.07 -2.50 15.89
C ILE A 517 -7.68 -2.54 17.29
N GLY A 518 -8.59 -3.48 17.55
CA GLY A 518 -9.23 -3.66 18.86
C GLY A 518 -8.23 -3.98 19.98
N LEU A 519 -7.15 -4.70 19.68
CA LEU A 519 -6.07 -4.97 20.65
C LEU A 519 -5.11 -3.78 20.80
N CYS A 520 -4.86 -3.03 19.74
CA CYS A 520 -3.94 -1.87 19.76
C CYS A 520 -4.50 -0.70 20.56
N ILE A 521 -5.82 -0.45 20.53
CA ILE A 521 -6.43 0.68 21.25
C ILE A 521 -6.15 0.64 22.76
N PRO A 522 -6.50 -0.42 23.52
CA PRO A 522 -6.21 -0.47 24.95
C PRO A 522 -4.71 -0.51 25.25
N ALA A 523 -3.92 -1.16 24.39
CA ALA A 523 -2.46 -1.15 24.53
C ALA A 523 -1.90 0.28 24.43
N PHE A 524 -2.35 1.05 23.46
CA PHE A 524 -1.96 2.45 23.28
C PHE A 524 -2.38 3.33 24.45
N VAL A 525 -3.61 3.15 24.96
CA VAL A 525 -4.10 3.88 26.13
C VAL A 525 -3.26 3.57 27.37
N LEU A 526 -2.92 2.29 27.59
CA LEU A 526 -2.08 1.89 28.71
C LEU A 526 -0.64 2.40 28.56
N TRP A 527 -0.09 2.38 27.34
CA TRP A 527 1.22 2.93 27.05
C TRP A 527 1.26 4.46 27.29
N LEU A 528 0.24 5.17 26.80
CA LEU A 528 0.12 6.62 27.02
C LEU A 528 0.02 6.95 28.52
N ARG A 529 -0.78 6.17 29.28
CA ARG A 529 -0.88 6.33 30.73
C ARG A 529 0.45 6.06 31.43
N TYR A 530 1.22 5.09 30.97
CA TYR A 530 2.55 4.79 31.48
C TYR A 530 3.54 5.92 31.22
N MET A 531 3.50 6.49 30.02
CA MET A 531 4.35 7.63 29.63
C MET A 531 4.04 8.91 30.40
N LEU A 532 2.77 9.11 30.78
CA LEU A 532 2.33 10.27 31.55
C LEU A 532 2.55 10.11 33.06
N ASP A 533 2.98 8.93 33.55
CA ASP A 533 3.26 8.68 34.94
C ASP A 533 4.68 9.11 35.32
N VAL A 534 4.80 10.36 35.71
CA VAL A 534 6.06 11.01 36.13
C VAL A 534 6.33 10.93 37.64
N ALA A 535 5.51 10.22 38.39
CA ALA A 535 5.68 10.14 39.86
C ALA A 535 6.80 9.17 40.28
N ILE A 536 7.40 9.43 41.44
CA ILE A 536 8.33 8.50 42.09
C ILE A 536 7.49 7.41 42.79
N HIS A 537 7.75 6.14 42.49
CA HIS A 537 7.03 5.00 43.05
C HIS A 537 7.81 4.20 44.08
N GLY A 538 9.12 4.35 44.13
CA GLY A 538 9.94 3.62 45.07
C GLY A 538 11.41 3.94 45.03
N ARG A 539 12.18 3.16 45.78
CA ARG A 539 13.64 3.28 45.95
C ARG A 539 14.40 3.29 44.61
N LYS A 540 14.04 2.41 43.69
CA LYS A 540 14.71 2.32 42.40
C LYS A 540 14.61 3.58 41.55
N ASP A 541 13.53 4.31 41.66
CA ASP A 541 13.36 5.56 40.90
C ASP A 541 14.37 6.62 41.38
N VAL A 542 14.68 6.61 42.70
CA VAL A 542 15.66 7.51 43.28
C VAL A 542 17.07 7.04 42.95
N GLU A 543 17.38 5.76 43.18
CA GLU A 543 18.72 5.17 42.93
C GLU A 543 19.15 5.24 41.48
N ASN A 544 18.21 5.13 40.54
CA ASN A 544 18.52 5.24 39.11
C ASN A 544 18.80 6.68 38.64
N ALA A 545 18.31 7.67 39.37
CA ALA A 545 18.40 9.07 38.97
C ALA A 545 19.35 9.90 39.86
N THR A 546 19.79 9.36 41.01
CA THR A 546 20.64 10.06 41.96
C THR A 546 21.66 9.12 42.59
N THR A 547 22.78 9.69 43.09
CA THR A 547 23.79 8.98 43.90
C THR A 547 23.53 9.07 45.38
N ILE A 548 22.42 9.70 45.77
CA ILE A 548 22.05 9.95 47.16
C ILE A 548 21.72 8.62 47.87
N PRO A 549 22.28 8.34 49.10
CA PRO A 549 21.96 7.12 49.81
C PRO A 549 20.49 7.05 50.22
N VAL A 550 19.81 5.97 49.82
CA VAL A 550 18.41 5.70 50.22
C VAL A 550 18.42 4.79 51.44
N LEU A 551 18.01 5.33 52.59
CA LEU A 551 17.98 4.62 53.87
C LEU A 551 16.95 3.48 53.87
N GLY A 552 15.81 3.69 53.24
CA GLY A 552 14.76 2.69 53.19
C GLY A 552 13.47 3.18 52.55
N GLU A 553 12.52 2.26 52.43
CA GLU A 553 11.16 2.52 51.94
C GLU A 553 10.13 2.22 53.02
N VAL A 554 9.20 3.13 53.25
CA VAL A 554 8.12 2.95 54.20
C VAL A 554 6.83 2.62 53.47
N PRO A 555 6.25 1.44 53.70
CA PRO A 555 5.02 1.00 53.05
C PRO A 555 3.81 1.84 53.45
N ARG A 556 2.82 1.89 52.52
CA ARG A 556 1.53 2.53 52.81
C ARG A 556 0.79 1.80 53.89
N MET A 557 0.38 2.52 54.93
CA MET A 557 -0.48 1.99 55.99
C MET A 557 -1.90 1.73 55.46
N LYS A 558 -2.43 0.52 55.64
CA LYS A 558 -3.77 0.14 55.16
C LYS A 558 -4.92 0.72 56.03
N ASN A 559 -4.64 1.20 57.27
CA ASN A 559 -5.62 1.68 58.22
C ASN A 559 -5.24 3.05 58.82
N ALA A 560 -5.12 4.07 57.94
CA ALA A 560 -4.75 5.43 58.35
C ALA A 560 -5.84 6.19 59.21
N ASN A 561 -7.04 5.63 59.36
CA ASN A 561 -8.18 6.32 59.97
C ASN A 561 -8.26 6.20 61.52
N ASN A 562 -7.39 5.48 62.18
CA ASN A 562 -7.30 5.45 63.64
C ASN A 562 -5.94 6.00 64.06
N ASN A 563 -5.87 6.77 65.13
CA ASN A 563 -4.70 7.38 65.79
C ASN A 563 -3.49 6.44 66.03
N LYS A 564 -3.37 5.29 65.38
CA LYS A 564 -2.31 4.30 65.43
C LYS A 564 -1.25 4.50 64.36
N SER A 565 -0.85 5.70 64.02
CA SER A 565 0.25 6.00 63.13
C SER A 565 1.65 5.89 63.75
N LEU A 566 1.71 5.58 65.04
CA LEU A 566 2.94 5.45 65.76
C LEU A 566 3.23 3.98 66.11
N ILE A 567 4.50 3.57 65.93
CA ILE A 567 5.00 2.26 66.34
C ILE A 567 5.07 2.22 67.86
N THR A 568 4.29 1.34 68.44
CA THR A 568 4.24 1.15 69.91
C THR A 568 4.77 -0.23 70.39
N ASP A 569 4.95 -1.15 69.42
CA ASP A 569 5.39 -2.51 69.69
C ASP A 569 6.38 -3.00 68.62
N LEU A 570 7.57 -3.41 69.06
CA LEU A 570 8.61 -4.01 68.18
C LEU A 570 8.32 -5.46 67.85
N SER A 571 7.46 -6.17 68.55
CA SER A 571 7.11 -7.56 68.27
C SER A 571 6.15 -7.68 67.08
N SER A 572 5.63 -6.57 66.56
CA SER A 572 4.69 -6.54 65.48
C SER A 572 5.35 -6.93 64.16
N ASP A 573 4.72 -7.85 63.44
CA ASP A 573 5.06 -8.22 62.02
C ASP A 573 4.56 -7.19 61.00
N ASP A 574 4.27 -5.97 61.43
CA ASP A 574 3.82 -4.92 60.56
C ASP A 574 4.97 -4.51 59.60
N PRO A 575 4.73 -4.52 58.25
CA PRO A 575 5.75 -4.09 57.28
C PRO A 575 6.30 -2.68 57.54
N VAL A 576 5.54 -1.80 58.19
CA VAL A 576 6.01 -0.45 58.54
C VAL A 576 7.04 -0.53 59.66
N VAL A 577 6.85 -1.37 60.69
CA VAL A 577 7.81 -1.58 61.76
C VAL A 577 9.13 -2.09 61.22
N GLU A 578 9.05 -3.09 60.33
CA GLU A 578 10.24 -3.65 59.68
C GLU A 578 10.97 -2.62 58.78
N ALA A 579 10.26 -1.78 58.09
CA ALA A 579 10.84 -0.71 57.31
C ALA A 579 11.66 0.25 58.17
N PHE A 580 11.14 0.67 59.35
CA PHE A 580 11.89 1.53 60.26
C PHE A 580 13.05 0.81 60.98
N ARG A 581 12.97 -0.52 61.19
CA ARG A 581 14.14 -1.29 61.63
C ARG A 581 15.26 -1.26 60.61
N ILE A 582 14.92 -1.44 59.31
CA ILE A 582 15.89 -1.36 58.21
C ILE A 582 16.50 0.04 58.15
N ILE A 583 15.69 1.11 58.22
CA ILE A 583 16.18 2.48 58.22
C ILE A 583 17.14 2.70 59.41
N ARG A 584 16.79 2.27 60.62
CA ARG A 584 17.68 2.34 61.80
C ARG A 584 18.99 1.61 61.56
N PHE A 585 18.93 0.39 61.01
CA PHE A 585 20.11 -0.41 60.66
C PHE A 585 21.00 0.31 59.65
N SER A 586 20.39 0.88 58.58
CA SER A 586 21.10 1.65 57.55
C SER A 586 21.82 2.86 58.16
N LEU A 587 21.20 3.54 59.12
CA LEU A 587 21.83 4.66 59.85
C LEU A 587 23.07 4.21 60.61
N GLY A 588 23.06 3.00 61.19
CA GLY A 588 24.20 2.43 61.93
C GLY A 588 25.45 2.15 61.10
N TYR A 589 25.31 2.00 59.81
CA TYR A 589 26.42 1.81 58.84
C TYR A 589 27.00 3.12 58.32
N MET A 590 26.39 4.27 58.64
CA MET A 590 26.94 5.55 58.21
C MET A 590 28.24 5.88 58.94
N ARG A 591 29.23 6.35 58.19
CA ARG A 591 30.58 6.68 58.73
C ARG A 591 30.61 7.95 59.59
N HIS A 592 29.52 8.70 59.62
CA HIS A 592 29.39 9.97 60.28
C HIS A 592 28.54 9.83 61.56
N SER A 593 28.66 10.82 62.46
CA SER A 593 27.78 10.90 63.60
C SER A 593 26.33 10.98 63.15
N THR A 594 25.45 10.26 63.84
CA THR A 594 23.99 10.29 63.60
C THR A 594 23.24 10.71 64.87
N GLN A 595 23.91 11.49 65.72
CA GLN A 595 23.32 11.93 66.97
C GLN A 595 22.15 12.91 66.72
N VAL A 596 22.41 13.93 65.89
CA VAL A 596 21.37 14.89 65.48
C VAL A 596 20.90 14.63 64.09
N MET A 597 19.66 14.21 63.91
CA MET A 597 19.02 13.89 62.66
C MET A 597 17.95 14.94 62.37
N MET A 598 18.00 15.54 61.15
CA MET A 598 16.95 16.45 60.70
C MET A 598 16.07 15.75 59.67
N THR A 599 14.76 15.82 59.82
CA THR A 599 13.82 15.37 58.78
C THR A 599 13.25 16.56 58.00
N THR A 600 13.33 16.52 56.69
CA THR A 600 12.75 17.54 55.80
C THR A 600 12.10 16.91 54.58
N SER A 601 11.49 17.70 53.71
CA SER A 601 10.87 17.21 52.45
C SER A 601 10.83 18.33 51.41
N THR A 602 10.45 18.02 50.18
CA THR A 602 10.25 19.02 49.13
C THR A 602 9.05 19.92 49.43
N THR A 603 7.92 19.33 49.78
CA THR A 603 6.63 19.99 49.94
C THR A 603 5.94 19.52 51.23
N PRO A 604 4.97 20.25 51.74
CA PRO A 604 4.12 19.79 52.86
C PRO A 604 3.38 18.49 52.51
N GLY A 605 3.12 17.66 53.55
CA GLY A 605 2.33 16.44 53.38
C GLY A 605 3.10 15.21 52.86
N GLN A 606 4.43 15.25 52.77
CA GLN A 606 5.27 14.11 52.37
C GLN A 606 5.44 13.07 53.48
N GLY A 607 5.11 13.42 54.75
CA GLY A 607 5.21 12.52 55.87
C GLY A 607 6.43 12.69 56.76
N LYS A 608 7.07 13.88 56.79
CA LYS A 608 8.23 14.19 57.61
C LYS A 608 8.01 13.85 59.10
N SER A 609 6.95 14.41 59.66
CA SER A 609 6.60 14.23 61.10
C SER A 609 6.27 12.78 61.43
N PHE A 610 5.69 12.05 60.48
CA PHE A 610 5.44 10.62 60.60
C PHE A 610 6.78 9.85 60.66
N VAL A 611 7.73 10.16 59.77
CA VAL A 611 9.04 9.52 59.76
C VAL A 611 9.83 9.89 61.01
N ALA A 612 9.84 11.16 61.43
CA ALA A 612 10.52 11.64 62.63
C ALA A 612 10.04 10.90 63.90
N ARG A 613 8.73 10.84 64.12
CA ARG A 613 8.15 10.18 65.33
C ARG A 613 8.39 8.67 65.36
N ASN A 614 8.20 7.98 64.22
CA ASN A 614 8.41 6.54 64.18
C ASN A 614 9.89 6.18 64.25
N MET A 615 10.79 7.01 63.73
CA MET A 615 12.22 6.83 63.92
C MET A 615 12.61 7.02 65.45
N ALA A 616 12.06 8.02 66.07
CA ALA A 616 12.28 8.21 67.52
C ALA A 616 11.79 7.01 68.34
N ALA A 617 10.59 6.51 68.05
CA ALA A 617 10.06 5.35 68.69
C ALA A 617 10.95 4.09 68.54
N ILE A 618 11.41 3.83 67.35
CA ILE A 618 12.29 2.67 67.08
C ILE A 618 13.66 2.78 67.79
N LEU A 619 14.20 3.98 67.86
CA LEU A 619 15.48 4.24 68.55
C LEU A 619 15.30 4.12 70.13
N ALA A 620 14.22 4.65 70.62
CA ALA A 620 13.90 4.56 72.06
C ALA A 620 13.66 3.10 72.49
N MET A 621 12.92 2.35 71.69
CA MET A 621 12.70 0.93 71.92
C MET A 621 13.99 0.07 71.84
N ALA A 622 15.03 0.62 71.24
CA ALA A 622 16.37 0.02 71.21
C ALA A 622 17.21 0.45 72.49
N GLY A 623 16.58 1.05 73.45
CA GLY A 623 17.22 1.45 74.72
C GLY A 623 17.99 2.77 74.59
N LYS A 624 17.76 3.62 73.61
CA LYS A 624 18.38 4.93 73.42
C LYS A 624 17.50 6.04 74.07
N ARG A 625 18.16 7.07 74.59
CA ARG A 625 17.44 8.29 74.99
C ARG A 625 17.25 9.16 73.76
N VAL A 626 16.02 9.44 73.39
CA VAL A 626 15.71 10.15 72.18
C VAL A 626 14.89 11.40 72.45
N LEU A 627 15.30 12.52 71.87
CA LEU A 627 14.54 13.75 71.88
C LEU A 627 13.99 14.04 70.50
N VAL A 628 12.73 14.37 70.38
CA VAL A 628 12.12 14.91 69.14
C VAL A 628 11.89 16.40 69.37
N ILE A 629 12.40 17.20 68.45
CA ILE A 629 12.22 18.67 68.43
C ILE A 629 11.27 19.01 67.27
N ASP A 630 10.19 19.72 67.55
CA ASP A 630 9.35 20.33 66.56
C ASP A 630 9.99 21.63 66.05
N GLY A 631 10.81 21.49 64.99
CA GLY A 631 11.51 22.59 64.31
C GLY A 631 10.64 23.31 63.30
N ASP A 632 9.43 22.83 63.00
CA ASP A 632 8.46 23.56 62.17
C ASP A 632 7.68 24.59 63.03
N ILE A 633 8.39 25.62 63.43
CA ILE A 633 7.86 26.71 64.30
C ILE A 633 6.77 27.54 63.64
N ARG A 634 6.49 27.31 62.32
CA ARG A 634 5.44 27.98 61.58
C ARG A 634 4.12 27.20 61.55
N LYS A 635 4.18 25.90 61.30
CA LYS A 635 2.97 25.05 61.22
C LYS A 635 2.69 24.27 62.50
N ARG A 636 3.69 24.00 63.30
CA ARG A 636 3.58 23.39 64.66
C ARG A 636 2.84 22.06 64.61
N THR A 637 2.95 21.30 63.55
CA THR A 637 2.13 20.10 63.29
C THR A 637 2.32 19.03 64.35
N LEU A 638 3.51 18.86 64.89
CA LEU A 638 3.77 17.94 66.00
C LEU A 638 3.29 18.49 67.36
N SER A 639 3.51 19.79 67.57
CA SER A 639 3.18 20.46 68.87
C SER A 639 1.66 20.58 69.06
N GLU A 640 0.86 20.75 67.98
CA GLU A 640 -0.62 20.75 68.06
C GLU A 640 -1.15 19.46 68.71
N SER A 641 -0.55 18.31 68.42
CA SER A 641 -0.96 17.02 68.95
C SER A 641 -0.65 16.86 70.43
N PHE A 642 0.19 17.70 71.04
CA PHE A 642 0.58 17.68 72.46
C PHE A 642 -0.03 18.82 73.32
N GLY A 643 -0.72 19.78 72.68
CA GLY A 643 -1.45 20.83 73.41
C GLY A 643 -0.60 21.82 74.20
N HIS A 644 0.67 22.02 73.83
CA HIS A 644 1.60 22.86 74.64
C HIS A 644 1.75 24.27 74.07
N THR A 645 1.81 25.24 74.94
CA THR A 645 1.97 26.67 74.64
C THR A 645 3.42 27.18 74.75
N PHE A 646 4.30 26.41 75.39
CA PHE A 646 5.73 26.76 75.58
C PHE A 646 6.62 25.75 74.87
N GLY A 647 7.76 26.18 74.33
CA GLY A 647 8.66 25.30 73.61
C GLY A 647 9.90 25.98 73.07
N LEU A 648 10.42 25.49 71.95
CA LEU A 648 11.65 25.94 71.31
C LEU A 648 11.67 27.47 71.11
N THR A 649 10.61 28.07 70.53
CA THR A 649 10.54 29.50 70.33
C THR A 649 10.59 30.32 71.64
N THR A 650 10.05 29.77 72.73
CA THR A 650 10.12 30.40 74.06
C THR A 650 11.56 30.45 74.54
N TYR A 651 12.29 29.31 74.38
CA TYR A 651 13.72 29.30 74.80
C TYR A 651 14.55 30.26 73.95
N LEU A 652 14.29 30.32 72.68
CA LEU A 652 15.06 31.17 71.71
C LEU A 652 14.78 32.67 71.92
N SER A 653 13.63 33.02 72.50
CA SER A 653 13.23 34.43 72.78
C SER A 653 13.50 34.95 74.14
N ASP A 654 13.70 34.08 75.12
CA ASP A 654 13.88 34.46 76.53
C ASP A 654 15.14 33.82 77.19
N ASP A 655 16.04 34.67 77.68
CA ASP A 655 17.33 34.26 78.25
C ASP A 655 17.24 33.51 79.57
N HIS A 656 16.09 33.57 80.24
CA HIS A 656 15.90 32.98 81.54
C HIS A 656 15.23 31.61 81.56
N THR A 657 14.72 31.19 80.42
CA THR A 657 14.02 29.91 80.25
C THR A 657 15.01 28.72 80.24
N GLN A 658 14.77 27.75 81.12
CA GLN A 658 15.58 26.54 81.29
C GLN A 658 15.04 25.46 80.35
N VAL A 659 15.97 24.74 79.66
CA VAL A 659 15.63 23.68 78.73
C VAL A 659 14.80 22.54 79.34
N SER A 660 15.14 22.20 80.65
CA SER A 660 14.45 21.19 81.45
C SER A 660 12.94 21.43 81.63
N ASP A 661 12.52 22.70 81.68
CA ASP A 661 11.12 23.08 81.85
C ASP A 661 10.27 22.95 80.61
N LEU A 662 10.90 22.85 79.47
CA LEU A 662 10.24 22.77 78.11
C LEU A 662 10.13 21.35 77.60
N ILE A 663 10.98 20.43 78.06
CA ILE A 663 10.97 19.03 77.56
C ILE A 663 9.81 18.29 78.23
N ARG A 664 9.11 17.53 77.43
CA ARG A 664 7.99 16.66 77.82
C ARG A 664 8.27 15.23 77.46
N THR A 665 7.96 14.31 78.34
CA THR A 665 8.06 12.88 78.04
C THR A 665 6.84 12.44 77.23
N ASP A 666 7.04 11.68 76.12
CA ASP A 666 5.95 11.19 75.27
C ASP A 666 5.15 10.15 76.06
N ALA A 667 3.84 10.39 76.20
CA ALA A 667 2.93 9.50 76.97
C ALA A 667 2.73 8.13 76.26
N VAL A 668 3.04 8.01 74.98
CA VAL A 668 2.76 6.83 74.18
C VAL A 668 4.02 5.94 74.04
N VAL A 669 5.19 6.55 73.88
CA VAL A 669 6.46 5.82 73.73
C VAL A 669 7.43 6.12 74.84
N LYS A 670 7.70 5.14 75.70
CA LYS A 670 8.70 5.25 76.77
C LYS A 670 10.08 5.48 76.23
N GLY A 671 10.82 6.46 76.75
CA GLY A 671 12.20 6.76 76.32
C GLY A 671 12.26 7.80 75.16
N VAL A 672 11.14 8.36 74.78
CA VAL A 672 11.09 9.51 73.86
C VAL A 672 10.66 10.73 74.65
N ASP A 673 11.47 11.75 74.61
CA ASP A 673 11.14 13.09 75.04
C ASP A 673 10.84 14.01 73.86
N PHE A 674 10.03 15.02 74.09
CA PHE A 674 9.55 15.92 73.08
C PHE A 674 9.77 17.37 73.47
N LEU A 675 10.38 18.17 72.56
CA LEU A 675 10.50 19.61 72.69
C LEU A 675 9.52 20.27 71.74
N PRO A 676 8.40 20.82 72.18
CA PRO A 676 7.44 21.51 71.35
C PRO A 676 8.01 22.75 70.64
N SER A 677 7.45 23.21 69.62
CA SER A 677 7.84 24.40 68.85
C SER A 677 7.59 25.70 69.65
N GLY A 678 6.61 25.71 70.59
CA GLY A 678 6.16 26.90 71.26
C GLY A 678 5.24 27.79 70.42
N PRO A 679 4.95 29.04 70.85
CA PRO A 679 4.12 29.99 70.08
C PRO A 679 4.80 30.42 68.83
N THR A 680 4.01 30.65 67.74
CA THR A 680 4.58 31.14 66.48
C THR A 680 5.12 32.55 66.58
N PRO A 681 6.44 32.77 66.40
CA PRO A 681 7.02 34.09 66.58
C PRO A 681 6.78 34.96 65.28
N PRO A 682 6.89 36.30 65.42
CA PRO A 682 6.78 37.17 64.26
C PRO A 682 7.98 37.10 63.28
N ASN A 683 9.16 36.68 63.84
CA ASN A 683 10.43 36.57 63.07
C ASN A 683 11.04 35.14 63.25
N PRO A 684 10.42 34.13 62.60
CA PRO A 684 10.84 32.74 62.82
C PRO A 684 12.28 32.46 62.33
N THR A 685 12.64 32.99 61.20
CA THR A 685 13.95 32.73 60.56
C THR A 685 15.09 33.28 61.39
N GLU A 686 14.97 34.52 61.95
CA GLU A 686 15.96 35.16 62.72
C GLU A 686 16.18 34.47 64.06
N LEU A 687 15.10 33.97 64.66
CA LEU A 687 15.18 33.19 65.93
C LEU A 687 15.96 31.89 65.73
N LEU A 688 15.74 31.20 64.65
CA LEU A 688 16.50 29.96 64.24
C LEU A 688 17.96 30.25 63.89
N MET A 689 18.28 31.46 63.48
CA MET A 689 19.67 31.90 63.17
C MET A 689 20.43 32.32 64.44
N SER A 690 19.80 32.45 65.57
CA SER A 690 20.44 32.92 66.77
C SER A 690 21.45 31.91 67.38
N ASP A 691 22.50 32.41 68.05
CA ASP A 691 23.49 31.57 68.70
C ASP A 691 22.89 30.73 69.86
N ARG A 692 21.70 31.08 70.31
CA ARG A 692 20.96 30.33 71.33
C ARG A 692 20.52 28.95 70.80
N LEU A 693 20.24 28.81 69.53
CA LEU A 693 19.92 27.47 68.94
C LEU A 693 21.16 26.57 69.05
N HIS A 694 22.34 27.10 68.76
CA HIS A 694 23.58 26.32 68.81
C HIS A 694 23.85 25.92 70.31
N GLN A 695 23.71 26.87 71.28
CA GLN A 695 23.85 26.59 72.71
C GLN A 695 22.86 25.50 73.17
N LEU A 696 21.63 25.60 72.76
CA LEU A 696 20.60 24.57 73.03
C LEU A 696 21.04 23.20 72.49
N MET A 697 21.46 23.15 71.27
CA MET A 697 21.85 21.87 70.66
C MET A 697 23.09 21.26 71.37
N GLN A 698 24.08 22.08 71.81
CA GLN A 698 25.21 21.63 72.63
C GLN A 698 24.79 21.00 73.97
N GLN A 699 23.84 21.61 74.68
CA GLN A 699 23.31 21.08 75.93
C GLN A 699 22.53 19.74 75.63
N LEU A 700 21.68 19.71 74.69
CA LEU A 700 20.87 18.55 74.36
C LEU A 700 21.71 17.37 73.90
N ARG A 701 22.82 17.58 73.14
CA ARG A 701 23.77 16.55 72.80
C ARG A 701 24.38 15.80 73.92
N GLN A 702 24.53 16.47 75.13
CA GLN A 702 25.03 15.83 76.36
C GLN A 702 23.96 14.98 77.05
N MET A 703 22.69 15.28 76.80
CA MET A 703 21.56 14.66 77.47
C MET A 703 20.98 13.47 76.79
N TYR A 704 21.02 13.46 75.40
CA TYR A 704 20.36 12.48 74.57
C TYR A 704 21.35 11.75 73.63
N ASP A 705 21.09 10.47 73.49
CA ASP A 705 21.85 9.64 72.48
C ASP A 705 21.49 9.99 71.04
N HIS A 706 20.20 10.36 70.78
CA HIS A 706 19.74 10.83 69.51
C HIS A 706 18.77 11.99 69.65
N ILE A 707 18.86 12.96 68.75
CA ILE A 707 17.98 14.11 68.64
C ILE A 707 17.42 14.12 67.22
N ILE A 708 16.10 14.15 67.12
CA ILE A 708 15.43 14.19 65.81
C ILE A 708 14.72 15.54 65.69
N ILE A 709 15.07 16.33 64.70
CA ILE A 709 14.47 17.61 64.41
C ILE A 709 13.50 17.48 63.23
N ASP A 710 12.18 17.62 63.49
CA ASP A 710 11.19 17.73 62.46
C ASP A 710 11.16 19.14 61.90
N SER A 711 11.75 19.36 60.75
CA SER A 711 11.94 20.65 60.11
C SER A 711 10.86 20.98 59.06
N THR A 712 10.84 22.24 58.66
CA THR A 712 9.97 22.72 57.55
C THR A 712 10.32 22.08 56.21
N PRO A 713 9.37 22.02 55.24
CA PRO A 713 9.71 21.64 53.88
C PRO A 713 10.69 22.64 53.27
N MET A 714 11.73 22.10 52.64
CA MET A 714 12.88 22.88 52.15
C MET A 714 12.50 23.97 51.13
N PHE A 715 11.63 23.66 50.18
CA PHE A 715 11.23 24.62 49.16
C PHE A 715 10.19 25.64 49.61
N SER A 716 9.69 25.51 50.82
CA SER A 716 8.71 26.46 51.35
C SER A 716 9.33 27.65 52.04
N VAL A 717 10.44 27.42 52.77
CA VAL A 717 11.10 28.45 53.61
C VAL A 717 12.58 28.09 53.84
N ALA A 718 13.42 29.08 54.16
CA ALA A 718 14.86 28.89 54.43
C ALA A 718 15.16 28.19 55.78
N ASP A 719 14.17 28.01 56.64
CA ASP A 719 14.32 27.50 58.02
C ASP A 719 14.99 26.11 58.04
N ALA A 720 14.68 25.22 57.12
CA ALA A 720 15.33 23.91 57.04
C ALA A 720 16.84 24.00 56.79
N SER A 721 17.30 24.95 55.95
CA SER A 721 18.72 25.16 55.69
C SER A 721 19.46 25.72 56.89
N ILE A 722 18.77 26.49 57.75
CA ILE A 722 19.34 27.05 58.96
C ILE A 722 19.48 25.95 60.01
N VAL A 723 18.43 25.18 60.23
CA VAL A 723 18.44 24.07 61.18
C VAL A 723 19.43 22.97 60.76
N ASN A 724 19.70 22.83 59.50
CA ASN A 724 20.69 21.88 59.00
C ASN A 724 22.10 22.09 59.55
N ARG A 725 22.47 23.32 59.97
CA ARG A 725 23.78 23.60 60.54
C ARG A 725 24.03 22.85 61.86
N GLU A 726 22.95 22.55 62.59
CA GLU A 726 23.00 21.84 63.83
C GLU A 726 22.82 20.33 63.73
N SER A 727 22.49 19.81 62.50
CA SER A 727 22.27 18.41 62.23
C SER A 727 23.52 17.71 61.73
N ASP A 728 23.67 16.44 62.11
CA ASP A 728 24.76 15.56 61.64
C ASP A 728 24.35 14.90 60.32
N ILE A 729 23.04 14.62 60.12
CA ILE A 729 22.47 13.95 58.98
C ILE A 729 21.11 14.55 58.63
N THR A 730 20.83 14.68 57.34
CA THR A 730 19.55 15.14 56.87
C THR A 730 18.82 13.99 56.16
N ILE A 731 17.63 13.66 56.67
CA ILE A 731 16.74 12.64 56.14
C ILE A 731 15.67 13.34 55.27
N PHE A 732 15.79 13.19 53.96
CA PHE A 732 14.83 13.76 53.06
C PHE A 732 13.68 12.77 52.78
N VAL A 733 12.44 13.17 53.10
CA VAL A 733 11.27 12.32 52.97
C VAL A 733 10.58 12.62 51.62
N LEU A 734 10.52 11.61 50.78
CA LEU A 734 9.82 11.64 49.49
C LEU A 734 8.60 10.73 49.55
N ARG A 735 7.43 11.26 49.22
CA ARG A 735 6.21 10.45 49.21
C ARG A 735 5.96 9.81 47.84
N ALA A 736 5.87 8.49 47.79
CA ALA A 736 5.58 7.75 46.58
C ALA A 736 4.20 8.12 45.98
N GLY A 737 4.13 8.27 44.67
CA GLY A 737 2.92 8.65 43.92
C GLY A 737 2.54 10.13 44.01
N VAL A 738 3.31 10.95 44.71
CA VAL A 738 3.05 12.39 44.88
C VAL A 738 4.23 13.21 44.38
N GLN A 739 5.46 12.77 44.66
CA GLN A 739 6.66 13.48 44.21
C GLN A 739 6.97 13.17 42.75
N ASN A 740 7.20 14.21 41.96
CA ASN A 740 7.62 14.09 40.55
C ASN A 740 9.11 13.72 40.44
N ARG A 741 9.45 12.85 39.51
CA ARG A 741 10.84 12.47 39.17
C ARG A 741 11.66 13.63 38.65
N ASP A 742 11.03 14.63 38.04
CA ASP A 742 11.72 15.81 37.51
C ASP A 742 12.48 16.59 38.60
N PHE A 743 12.20 16.35 39.89
CA PHE A 743 12.93 16.90 41.02
C PHE A 743 14.27 16.20 41.31
N LEU A 744 14.45 14.97 40.83
CA LEU A 744 15.63 14.18 41.18
C LEU A 744 16.95 14.79 40.69
N PRO A 745 17.04 15.41 39.51
CA PRO A 745 18.26 16.12 39.09
C PRO A 745 18.62 17.31 40.02
N ASP A 746 17.62 18.05 40.50
CA ASP A 746 17.86 19.15 41.42
C ASP A 746 18.31 18.62 42.79
N PHE A 747 17.76 17.50 43.24
CA PHE A 747 18.19 16.79 44.40
C PHE A 747 19.65 16.34 44.33
N GLU A 748 20.03 15.73 43.22
CA GLU A 748 21.41 15.30 42.98
C GLU A 748 22.36 16.49 43.00
N ARG A 749 21.98 17.64 42.39
CA ARG A 749 22.76 18.86 42.47
C ARG A 749 22.99 19.34 43.92
N MET A 750 21.92 19.35 44.75
CA MET A 750 22.02 19.73 46.17
C MET A 750 22.96 18.81 46.96
N TYR A 751 22.93 17.50 46.63
CA TYR A 751 23.81 16.52 47.26
C TYR A 751 25.26 16.78 46.87
N GLN A 752 25.55 17.00 45.61
CA GLN A 752 26.89 17.29 45.09
C GLN A 752 27.46 18.64 45.60
N GLU A 753 26.59 19.62 45.79
CA GLU A 753 26.94 20.94 46.33
C GLU A 753 27.06 20.94 47.88
N HIS A 754 26.83 19.77 48.53
CA HIS A 754 26.85 19.61 50.00
C HIS A 754 25.99 20.65 50.75
N ARG A 755 24.83 20.99 50.17
CA ARG A 755 23.91 21.97 50.76
C ARG A 755 23.30 21.50 52.08
N PHE A 756 23.22 20.17 52.26
CA PHE A 756 22.74 19.54 53.48
C PHE A 756 23.76 18.55 54.02
N ASN A 757 23.89 18.49 55.36
CA ASN A 757 24.81 17.60 56.01
C ASN A 757 24.38 16.14 55.79
N ASN A 758 25.24 15.33 55.18
CA ASN A 758 25.06 13.90 54.98
C ASN A 758 23.64 13.56 54.50
N LEU A 759 23.22 14.20 53.37
CA LEU A 759 21.89 14.07 52.81
C LEU A 759 21.56 12.61 52.49
N THR A 760 20.42 12.13 52.96
CA THR A 760 19.89 10.79 52.73
C THR A 760 18.40 10.84 52.40
N VAL A 761 17.87 9.79 51.76
CA VAL A 761 16.47 9.72 51.35
C VAL A 761 15.73 8.60 52.06
N VAL A 762 14.49 8.86 52.44
CA VAL A 762 13.48 7.88 52.84
C VAL A 762 12.28 8.03 51.93
N VAL A 763 11.91 6.93 51.21
CA VAL A 763 10.72 6.94 50.36
C VAL A 763 9.53 6.46 51.18
N ASN A 764 8.57 7.35 51.40
CA ASN A 764 7.39 7.11 52.25
C ASN A 764 6.15 6.78 51.41
N ASP A 765 5.17 6.11 51.99
CA ASP A 765 3.85 5.78 51.42
C ASP A 765 3.93 4.89 50.16
N VAL A 766 4.92 3.99 50.12
CA VAL A 766 5.14 3.09 48.99
C VAL A 766 4.03 2.05 48.92
N ASN A 767 3.36 1.94 47.74
CA ASN A 767 2.30 0.98 47.53
C ASN A 767 2.88 -0.40 47.17
N VAL A 768 2.95 -1.29 48.14
CA VAL A 768 3.49 -2.65 47.95
C VAL A 768 2.62 -3.50 46.99
N ASP A 769 1.30 -3.29 46.95
CA ASP A 769 0.38 -4.04 46.09
C ASP A 769 0.57 -3.72 44.61
N LYS A 770 1.14 -2.55 44.25
CA LYS A 770 1.46 -2.14 42.85
C LYS A 770 2.87 -2.52 42.43
N ARG A 771 3.69 -3.09 43.30
CA ARG A 771 5.11 -3.35 43.07
C ARG A 771 5.42 -4.57 42.20
N TYR A 772 4.41 -5.35 41.75
CA TYR A 772 4.58 -6.56 40.97
C TYR A 772 5.02 -6.31 39.50
N GLY A 773 5.31 -5.07 39.10
CA GLY A 773 5.80 -4.74 37.74
C GLY A 773 7.31 -4.52 37.62
N TYR A 774 8.03 -4.24 38.71
CA TYR A 774 9.48 -4.00 38.70
C TYR A 774 10.21 -5.03 39.54
N GLY A 775 10.32 -6.25 39.06
CA GLY A 775 11.02 -7.31 39.75
C GLY A 775 12.49 -7.39 39.33
N TYR A 776 13.36 -6.92 40.16
CA TYR A 776 14.66 -7.47 40.50
C TYR A 776 15.03 -6.80 41.84
N GLY A 777 14.60 -7.38 42.90
CA GLY A 777 14.97 -6.96 44.25
C GLY A 777 15.60 -8.14 44.97
N TYR A 778 16.80 -7.98 45.41
CA TYR A 778 17.28 -8.77 46.57
C TYR A 778 16.30 -8.52 47.70
N GLY A 779 15.22 -9.34 47.70
CA GLY A 779 14.32 -9.40 48.80
C GLY A 779 14.88 -10.37 49.81
N TYR A 780 15.35 -9.89 50.93
CA TYR A 780 15.36 -10.71 52.10
C TYR A 780 13.90 -11.01 52.44
N GLY A 781 13.39 -12.08 51.81
CA GLY A 781 12.08 -12.61 52.11
C GLY A 781 12.13 -13.48 53.32
N TYR A 782 11.83 -12.96 54.48
CA TYR A 782 11.30 -13.80 55.59
C TYR A 782 9.81 -13.97 55.34
N GLY A 783 9.46 -14.94 54.52
CA GLY A 783 8.10 -15.43 54.35
C GLY A 783 7.78 -16.52 55.37
N TYR A 784 7.43 -16.18 56.56
CA TYR A 784 6.58 -16.99 57.43
C TYR A 784 5.21 -16.32 57.46
N GLY A 785 4.29 -16.82 56.65
CA GLY A 785 2.94 -16.23 56.62
C GLY A 785 2.08 -16.89 55.55
N GLN A 786 1.39 -17.92 56.00
CA GLN A 786 0.22 -18.62 55.42
C GLN A 786 -0.27 -18.12 54.02
N ASN A 787 -0.07 -18.99 53.04
CA ASN A 787 -0.80 -19.09 51.80
C ASN A 787 -2.34 -19.08 52.00
N LYS A 788 -2.97 -17.94 51.98
CA LYS A 788 -4.39 -17.81 51.61
C LYS A 788 -4.50 -17.37 50.15
N LYS A 789 -4.19 -18.25 49.21
CA LYS A 789 -4.70 -18.18 47.85
C LYS A 789 -6.22 -18.25 47.90
N LYS A 790 -6.88 -17.11 48.00
CA LYS A 790 -8.31 -17.02 47.73
C LYS A 790 -8.52 -17.28 46.23
N ASN A 791 -9.02 -18.52 45.99
CA ASN A 791 -9.52 -18.96 44.67
C ASN A 791 -10.62 -18.03 44.16
N ARG A 792 -10.26 -16.90 43.52
CA ARG A 792 -11.21 -16.06 42.77
C ARG A 792 -11.81 -16.80 41.57
N VAL A 793 -11.05 -17.75 40.99
CA VAL A 793 -11.51 -18.56 39.87
C VAL A 793 -12.68 -19.49 40.24
N LYS A 794 -12.67 -20.10 41.44
CA LYS A 794 -13.78 -20.93 41.91
C LYS A 794 -15.08 -20.18 42.18
N ARG A 795 -15.03 -18.86 42.47
CA ARG A 795 -16.24 -18.06 42.69
C ARG A 795 -16.91 -17.64 41.38
N ILE A 796 -16.17 -17.55 40.28
CA ILE A 796 -16.70 -17.21 38.93
C ILE A 796 -17.33 -18.45 38.30
N ILE A 797 -16.71 -19.63 38.45
CA ILE A 797 -17.24 -20.89 37.94
C ILE A 797 -18.55 -21.33 38.67
N ASN A 798 -18.66 -21.07 39.95
CA ASN A 798 -19.90 -21.37 40.72
C ASN A 798 -21.05 -20.34 40.54
N ARG A 799 -20.80 -19.20 39.82
CA ARG A 799 -21.86 -18.27 39.37
C ARG A 799 -22.38 -18.53 37.97
N LEU A 800 -21.69 -19.37 37.19
CA LEU A 800 -22.11 -19.79 35.84
C LEU A 800 -22.85 -21.14 35.85
N HIS A 801 -22.98 -21.78 37.07
CA HIS A 801 -23.75 -23.01 37.28
C HIS A 801 -24.96 -22.82 38.21
N LYS A 802 -25.43 -21.57 38.38
CA LYS A 802 -26.77 -21.33 38.95
C LYS A 802 -27.62 -20.57 37.97
#